data_642ad7a2f0a39a7667bd764235dc049c
#
_entry.id   642ad7a2f0a39a7667bd764235dc049c
#
_cell.length_a   1.000
_cell.length_b   1.000
_cell.length_c   1.000
_cell.angle_alpha   90.00
_cell.angle_beta   90.00
_cell.angle_gamma   90.00
#
_symmetry.space_group_name_H-M   'P 1'
#
loop_
_entity.id
_entity.type
_entity.pdbx_description
1 polymer ?
#
loop_
_entity_poly.entity_id
_entity_poly.type
_entity_poly.pdbx_seq_one_letter_code
_entity_poly.pdbx_strand_id
1 'polypeptide(L)'
;VTLHRAPFRSRRLALAALACAIFLASDGSAAIVRVSPRDDLHRALTKARALHDHNPAESIAVEFAAGTYRLTAPLILTARDSGSEAAPLELRAAPGAKVILSGGRSLRGLKWFAWRDGVWRTRVEGPSFNRLWFEGRLLVRARYPNYDPAKLPFGGVAADAANPSRVRRWSHPEGGIIHALSSDRWGSIQIPIEGKGPDGGLRLGGAIGINRTVIPSDSERFVENILEELDAVDEWYFDQNSHWLYFKPLQGVSPARAGFVAGRLEALIELRGSPAARIHDVTVSGLEFRETETTFLKTIEPLLRSDWMFYRGGAILSENAQRIVISNNRFDELGGNAIVVSGHNRNVAIRGNEIYDIGASGIAFVGRPEAVRSPLLEYQQTQPTAGLDRAPGPQSDAYPADSIAEDNLIHAIGAIEKQSAGVEISMAARITVRHNSIYHVPRAGINIGDGTWGGHVIADNDVFDTVLETGDHGSFNSWGRDRYWSADREEMNRRVAADSSLVVLDAIASTVIRHNRMRCDHGWDIDLDDGSSNYLIEDNLLLAGGIKLREGFNRIVRNNIMVNNTLHPHVWFANSGDVFEHNVVMTGYQPILMNHWGESIDFNLFPTADALGHARGRGTDAHSAAGSARFIDPQEANFAVAADSPALSIGFHNFSMDDFGVLSPLLKARAQRPIMPEPFVDKESGQEAPRELLGMTIKSIETLGEQSATGLPSMQGVLVLAVAQDSPADHADLRAGDVILRIVDDEFGNSDPTNTAAELAAANAGRRWRGEVVFEIWRQQRKSTAKVHLP
;
A
#
# COMPACT_ATOMS: atom_id res chain seq x y z
N VAL A 1 -48.52 -24.75 11.71
CA VAL A 1 -47.98 -24.62 13.05
C VAL A 1 -47.45 -23.20 13.16
N THR A 2 -48.21 -22.37 13.89
CA THR A 2 -47.99 -20.92 14.09
C THR A 2 -46.76 -20.70 14.95
N LEU A 3 -45.78 -19.95 14.46
CA LEU A 3 -44.67 -19.45 15.25
C LEU A 3 -44.82 -17.95 15.45
N HIS A 4 -44.97 -17.59 16.73
CA HIS A 4 -45.14 -16.24 17.24
C HIS A 4 -43.94 -15.34 16.87
N ARG A 5 -44.21 -14.23 16.22
CA ARG A 5 -43.30 -13.08 16.11
C ARG A 5 -43.25 -12.35 17.47
N ALA A 6 -42.13 -12.39 18.15
CA ALA A 6 -41.81 -11.50 19.25
C ALA A 6 -41.34 -10.13 18.70
N PRO A 7 -41.77 -9.00 19.27
CA PRO A 7 -41.36 -7.68 18.79
C PRO A 7 -39.91 -7.38 19.18
N PHE A 8 -39.09 -7.04 18.23
CA PHE A 8 -37.77 -6.47 18.46
C PHE A 8 -37.93 -5.12 19.18
N ARG A 9 -37.65 -5.10 20.46
CA ARG A 9 -37.46 -3.87 21.21
C ARG A 9 -36.15 -3.21 20.72
N SER A 10 -36.31 -2.02 20.17
CA SER A 10 -35.24 -1.09 19.88
C SER A 10 -34.39 -0.86 21.15
N ARG A 11 -33.31 -1.56 21.30
CA ARG A 11 -32.23 -1.14 22.19
C ARG A 11 -31.51 0.02 21.47
N ARG A 12 -31.86 1.24 21.91
CA ARG A 12 -31.02 2.41 21.66
C ARG A 12 -29.60 2.04 22.10
N LEU A 13 -28.70 1.87 21.15
CA LEU A 13 -27.28 1.91 21.40
C LEU A 13 -27.01 3.29 22.01
N ALA A 14 -26.64 3.30 23.27
CA ALA A 14 -26.07 4.45 23.91
C ALA A 14 -24.77 4.74 23.11
N LEU A 15 -24.79 5.78 22.28
CA LEU A 15 -23.58 6.46 21.86
C LEU A 15 -22.91 6.88 23.16
N ALA A 16 -21.84 6.19 23.52
CA ALA A 16 -20.88 6.73 24.43
C ALA A 16 -20.27 7.94 23.71
N ALA A 17 -20.84 9.12 23.95
CA ALA A 17 -20.15 10.35 23.71
C ALA A 17 -18.85 10.26 24.52
N LEU A 18 -17.76 9.96 23.82
CA LEU A 18 -16.43 10.14 24.37
C LEU A 18 -16.27 11.65 24.46
N ALA A 19 -16.66 12.18 25.62
CA ALA A 19 -16.41 13.55 26.00
C ALA A 19 -14.95 13.85 25.67
N CYS A 20 -14.69 14.90 24.88
CA CYS A 20 -13.43 15.59 24.91
C CYS A 20 -13.17 15.96 26.36
N ALA A 21 -12.51 15.09 27.12
CA ALA A 21 -11.89 15.45 28.34
C ALA A 21 -10.79 16.47 27.95
N ILE A 22 -11.14 17.74 28.00
CA ILE A 22 -10.15 18.77 28.22
C ILE A 22 -9.47 18.35 29.52
N PHE A 23 -8.32 17.69 29.36
CA PHE A 23 -7.41 17.49 30.47
C PHE A 23 -7.01 18.90 30.95
N LEU A 24 -7.70 19.38 31.95
CA LEU A 24 -7.12 20.35 32.83
C LEU A 24 -5.88 19.69 33.42
N ALA A 25 -4.71 19.96 32.82
CA ALA A 25 -3.46 19.60 33.42
C ALA A 25 -3.47 20.14 34.83
N SER A 26 -3.46 19.27 35.82
CA SER A 26 -3.05 19.66 37.17
C SER A 26 -1.66 20.26 37.01
N ASP A 27 -1.44 21.49 37.51
CA ASP A 27 -0.17 22.20 37.54
C ASP A 27 0.87 21.49 38.44
N GLY A 28 1.16 20.21 38.19
CA GLY A 28 2.36 19.55 38.61
C GLY A 28 3.44 19.87 37.60
N SER A 29 4.33 20.79 37.89
CA SER A 29 5.44 21.12 36.97
C SER A 29 6.27 19.86 36.74
N ALA A 30 6.31 19.35 35.50
CA ALA A 30 7.15 18.21 35.15
C ALA A 30 8.62 18.50 35.47
N ALA A 31 9.34 17.50 35.99
CA ALA A 31 10.80 17.62 36.14
C ALA A 31 11.42 17.67 34.73
N ILE A 32 12.16 18.74 34.43
CA ILE A 32 12.70 18.98 33.09
C ILE A 32 14.21 18.68 33.06
N VAL A 33 14.58 17.74 32.21
CA VAL A 33 15.97 17.47 31.80
C VAL A 33 16.23 18.19 30.47
N ARG A 34 16.78 19.41 30.53
CA ARG A 34 17.11 20.18 29.31
C ARG A 34 18.36 19.65 28.67
N VAL A 35 18.31 19.56 27.32
CA VAL A 35 19.43 19.10 26.48
C VAL A 35 19.66 20.07 25.32
N SER A 36 20.94 20.21 24.94
CA SER A 36 21.39 20.98 23.78
C SER A 36 22.11 20.10 22.79
N PRO A 37 22.34 20.52 21.55
CA PRO A 37 23.00 19.69 20.52
C PRO A 37 24.42 19.19 20.85
N ARG A 38 25.02 19.70 21.91
CA ARG A 38 26.34 19.26 22.37
C ARG A 38 26.29 18.27 23.51
N ASP A 39 25.12 18.05 24.10
CA ASP A 39 24.94 17.16 25.22
C ASP A 39 24.85 15.69 24.77
N ASP A 40 25.27 14.82 25.66
CA ASP A 40 25.09 13.38 25.50
C ASP A 40 23.65 12.99 25.86
N LEU A 41 22.86 12.60 24.87
CA LEU A 41 21.46 12.24 25.05
C LEU A 41 21.29 10.97 25.90
N HIS A 42 22.24 10.03 25.86
CA HIS A 42 22.19 8.84 26.73
C HIS A 42 22.37 9.20 28.22
N ARG A 43 23.19 10.22 28.50
CA ARG A 43 23.29 10.77 29.87
C ARG A 43 22.01 11.48 30.30
N ALA A 44 21.36 12.19 29.36
CA ALA A 44 20.09 12.83 29.64
C ALA A 44 19.00 11.82 29.97
N LEU A 45 18.89 10.73 29.22
CA LEU A 45 17.98 9.62 29.53
C LEU A 45 18.33 8.97 30.88
N THR A 46 19.61 8.77 31.19
CA THR A 46 20.04 8.26 32.48
C THR A 46 19.62 9.16 33.63
N LYS A 47 19.72 10.49 33.47
CA LYS A 47 19.23 11.47 34.43
C LYS A 47 17.70 11.42 34.56
N ALA A 48 16.97 11.29 33.47
CA ALA A 48 15.52 11.15 33.48
C ALA A 48 15.10 9.90 34.28
N ARG A 49 15.76 8.74 34.05
CA ARG A 49 15.54 7.51 34.83
C ARG A 49 15.78 7.74 36.31
N ALA A 50 16.87 8.38 36.71
CA ALA A 50 17.16 8.65 38.09
C ALA A 50 16.12 9.57 38.76
N LEU A 51 15.56 10.52 38.05
CA LEU A 51 14.45 11.34 38.55
C LEU A 51 13.17 10.50 38.71
N HIS A 52 12.85 9.65 37.74
CA HIS A 52 11.71 8.75 37.82
C HIS A 52 11.83 7.76 38.99
N ASP A 53 13.01 7.15 39.19
CA ASP A 53 13.28 6.25 40.29
C ASP A 53 13.10 6.96 41.65
N HIS A 54 13.42 8.26 41.73
CA HIS A 54 13.25 9.06 42.93
C HIS A 54 11.79 9.44 43.21
N ASN A 55 11.03 9.80 42.17
CA ASN A 55 9.62 10.19 42.27
C ASN A 55 8.81 9.67 41.07
N PRO A 56 8.31 8.43 41.13
CA PRO A 56 7.56 7.83 40.02
C PRO A 56 6.21 8.50 39.70
N ALA A 57 5.72 9.36 40.58
CA ALA A 57 4.48 10.10 40.41
C ALA A 57 4.66 11.43 39.67
N GLU A 58 5.91 11.85 39.41
CA GLU A 58 6.22 13.11 38.74
C GLU A 58 6.45 12.88 37.23
N SER A 59 5.79 13.68 36.40
CA SER A 59 6.05 13.68 34.96
C SER A 59 7.48 14.15 34.69
N ILE A 60 8.14 13.52 33.73
CA ILE A 60 9.52 13.87 33.36
C ILE A 60 9.58 14.22 31.89
N ALA A 61 10.15 15.37 31.57
CA ALA A 61 10.40 15.81 30.21
C ALA A 61 11.90 15.91 29.91
N VAL A 62 12.35 15.18 28.90
CA VAL A 62 13.62 15.48 28.22
C VAL A 62 13.32 16.51 27.15
N GLU A 63 13.68 17.77 27.44
CA GLU A 63 13.33 18.93 26.64
C GLU A 63 14.52 19.37 25.79
N PHE A 64 14.35 19.28 24.47
CA PHE A 64 15.39 19.57 23.48
C PHE A 64 15.40 21.07 23.12
N ALA A 65 16.53 21.75 23.33
CA ALA A 65 16.76 23.10 22.81
C ALA A 65 16.89 23.08 21.27
N ALA A 66 16.67 24.24 20.64
CA ALA A 66 16.78 24.36 19.19
C ALA A 66 18.15 23.91 18.65
N GLY A 67 18.15 23.18 17.54
CA GLY A 67 19.35 22.75 16.83
C GLY A 67 19.28 21.33 16.28
N THR A 68 20.39 20.92 15.68
CA THR A 68 20.51 19.58 15.06
C THR A 68 21.30 18.64 15.96
N TYR A 69 20.67 17.56 16.36
CA TYR A 69 21.22 16.48 17.16
C TYR A 69 21.61 15.31 16.25
N ARG A 70 22.89 15.17 15.94
CA ARG A 70 23.41 14.09 15.09
C ARG A 70 23.68 12.87 15.95
N LEU A 71 22.80 11.88 15.82
CA LEU A 71 22.88 10.66 16.60
C LEU A 71 24.04 9.77 16.13
N THR A 72 24.72 9.14 17.06
CA THR A 72 25.75 8.14 16.76
C THR A 72 25.21 6.72 16.88
N ALA A 73 24.10 6.53 17.56
CA ALA A 73 23.29 5.33 17.69
C ALA A 73 21.84 5.76 17.95
N PRO A 74 20.84 4.92 17.67
CA PRO A 74 19.45 5.20 18.02
C PRO A 74 19.29 5.46 19.54
N LEU A 75 18.34 6.31 19.91
CA LEU A 75 17.92 6.45 21.30
C LEU A 75 17.00 5.26 21.64
N ILE A 76 17.51 4.33 22.45
CA ILE A 76 16.77 3.15 22.87
C ILE A 76 16.13 3.40 24.23
N LEU A 77 14.79 3.38 24.28
CA LEU A 77 13.99 3.40 25.48
C LEU A 77 13.45 2.00 25.75
N THR A 78 13.45 1.59 27.00
CA THR A 78 13.04 0.26 27.43
C THR A 78 11.94 0.37 28.51
N ALA A 79 11.46 -0.75 29.04
CA ALA A 79 10.50 -0.74 30.14
C ALA A 79 10.95 0.09 31.35
N ARG A 80 12.25 0.31 31.52
CA ARG A 80 12.81 1.18 32.62
C ARG A 80 12.58 2.66 32.36
N ASP A 81 12.20 3.02 31.15
CA ASP A 81 11.89 4.38 30.70
C ASP A 81 10.38 4.63 30.67
N SER A 82 9.59 3.72 31.19
CA SER A 82 8.15 3.87 31.24
C SER A 82 7.76 4.96 32.26
N GLY A 83 6.77 5.77 31.87
CA GLY A 83 6.05 6.62 32.80
C GLY A 83 4.82 5.94 33.39
N SER A 84 3.85 6.71 33.77
CA SER A 84 2.49 6.28 34.08
C SER A 84 1.47 7.14 33.34
N GLU A 85 0.20 6.74 33.31
CA GLU A 85 -0.85 7.51 32.67
C GLU A 85 -0.94 8.96 33.20
N ALA A 86 -0.73 9.16 34.52
CA ALA A 86 -0.73 10.46 35.15
C ALA A 86 0.62 11.21 35.04
N ALA A 87 1.72 10.48 34.83
CA ALA A 87 3.07 11.01 34.81
C ALA A 87 3.90 10.35 33.68
N PRO A 88 3.64 10.66 32.40
CA PRO A 88 4.36 10.10 31.25
C PRO A 88 5.81 10.60 31.20
N LEU A 89 6.67 9.80 30.55
CA LEU A 89 7.97 10.28 30.07
C LEU A 89 7.77 11.00 28.74
N GLU A 90 8.23 12.25 28.63
CA GLU A 90 8.16 13.04 27.42
C GLU A 90 9.54 13.27 26.80
N LEU A 91 9.69 12.97 25.52
CA LEU A 91 10.75 13.48 24.66
C LEU A 91 10.16 14.59 23.80
N ARG A 92 10.50 15.86 24.09
CA ARG A 92 9.83 16.98 23.42
C ARG A 92 10.76 18.12 23.04
N ALA A 93 10.41 18.86 21.99
CA ALA A 93 11.05 20.13 21.71
C ALA A 93 10.68 21.19 22.78
N ALA A 94 11.61 22.06 23.11
CA ALA A 94 11.28 23.24 23.90
C ALA A 94 10.27 24.14 23.11
N PRO A 95 9.39 24.86 23.79
CA PRO A 95 8.39 25.69 23.11
C PRO A 95 8.97 26.59 22.03
N GLY A 96 8.47 26.46 20.79
CA GLY A 96 8.94 27.24 19.63
C GLY A 96 10.32 26.85 19.09
N ALA A 97 10.97 25.82 19.64
CA ALA A 97 12.28 25.38 19.18
C ALA A 97 12.16 24.48 17.94
N LYS A 98 12.98 24.75 16.92
CA LYS A 98 13.20 23.80 15.82
C LYS A 98 14.28 22.80 16.25
N VAL A 99 13.89 21.55 16.43
CA VAL A 99 14.76 20.45 16.89
C VAL A 99 14.82 19.37 15.82
N ILE A 100 16.03 19.09 15.32
CA ILE A 100 16.26 18.07 14.31
C ILE A 100 17.03 16.90 14.93
N LEU A 101 16.46 15.72 14.94
CA LEU A 101 17.16 14.46 15.18
C LEU A 101 17.65 13.90 13.84
N SER A 102 18.95 13.84 13.66
CA SER A 102 19.58 13.45 12.39
C SER A 102 20.28 12.09 12.51
N GLY A 103 19.99 11.19 11.56
CA GLY A 103 20.72 9.93 11.37
C GLY A 103 22.01 10.07 10.58
N GLY A 104 22.36 11.29 10.15
CA GLY A 104 23.54 11.55 9.36
C GLY A 104 24.78 11.91 10.17
N ARG A 105 25.94 11.70 9.57
CA ARG A 105 27.24 12.17 10.09
C ARG A 105 27.81 13.29 9.22
N SER A 106 28.26 14.37 9.83
CA SER A 106 28.94 15.43 9.07
C SER A 106 30.30 14.94 8.58
N LEU A 107 30.58 15.14 7.31
CA LEU A 107 31.89 14.88 6.70
C LEU A 107 32.72 16.15 6.83
N ARG A 108 33.78 16.11 7.62
CA ARG A 108 34.63 17.28 7.88
C ARG A 108 36.04 17.06 7.35
N GLY A 109 36.74 18.18 7.03
CA GLY A 109 38.14 18.14 6.61
C GLY A 109 38.36 17.51 5.25
N LEU A 110 37.34 17.47 4.40
CA LEU A 110 37.44 16.89 3.07
C LEU A 110 38.41 17.69 2.20
N LYS A 111 39.36 16.99 1.58
CA LYS A 111 40.30 17.57 0.61
C LYS A 111 39.84 17.19 -0.79
N TRP A 112 39.20 18.11 -1.49
CA TRP A 112 38.64 17.90 -2.81
C TRP A 112 39.68 18.13 -3.90
N PHE A 113 39.70 17.25 -4.88
CA PHE A 113 40.53 17.31 -6.07
C PHE A 113 39.66 17.28 -7.30
N ALA A 114 39.91 18.17 -8.25
CA ALA A 114 39.27 18.08 -9.56
C ALA A 114 39.68 16.76 -10.22
N TRP A 115 38.74 16.09 -10.86
CA TRP A 115 38.96 14.83 -11.52
C TRP A 115 38.76 14.98 -13.03
N ARG A 116 37.64 14.63 -13.59
CA ARG A 116 37.33 14.78 -15.02
C ARG A 116 35.89 15.27 -15.20
N ASP A 117 35.61 15.87 -16.34
CA ASP A 117 34.24 16.25 -16.78
C ASP A 117 33.41 17.03 -15.73
N GLY A 118 34.09 17.89 -14.94
CA GLY A 118 33.46 18.68 -13.89
C GLY A 118 33.22 17.92 -12.57
N VAL A 119 33.61 16.64 -12.52
CA VAL A 119 33.55 15.82 -11.30
C VAL A 119 34.75 16.14 -10.39
N TRP A 120 34.46 16.22 -9.10
CA TRP A 120 35.45 16.32 -8.03
C TRP A 120 35.48 15.04 -7.22
N ARG A 121 36.62 14.73 -6.59
CA ARG A 121 36.76 13.59 -5.70
C ARG A 121 37.49 13.93 -4.42
N THR A 122 37.14 13.21 -3.35
CA THR A 122 37.81 13.30 -2.04
C THR A 122 37.81 11.92 -1.38
N ARG A 123 38.71 11.72 -0.43
CA ARG A 123 38.70 10.52 0.40
C ARG A 123 37.78 10.76 1.62
N VAL A 124 36.99 9.74 1.95
CA VAL A 124 36.08 9.76 3.10
C VAL A 124 36.39 8.57 4.00
N GLU A 125 36.84 8.86 5.21
CA GLU A 125 37.13 7.84 6.23
C GLU A 125 35.84 7.38 6.94
N GLY A 126 35.83 6.15 7.43
CA GLY A 126 34.75 5.57 8.22
C GLY A 126 33.81 4.64 7.43
N PRO A 127 32.66 4.29 7.99
CA PRO A 127 31.75 3.31 7.36
C PRO A 127 31.17 3.84 6.04
N SER A 128 30.82 2.90 5.16
CA SER A 128 30.07 3.16 3.93
C SER A 128 28.72 3.82 4.23
N PHE A 129 28.19 4.50 3.24
CA PHE A 129 26.88 5.16 3.29
C PHE A 129 26.22 5.05 1.92
N ASN A 130 24.91 5.14 1.91
CA ASN A 130 24.11 5.06 0.68
C ASN A 130 23.25 6.32 0.44
N ARG A 131 23.34 7.33 1.31
CA ARG A 131 22.73 8.65 1.13
C ARG A 131 23.71 9.76 1.48
N LEU A 132 23.65 10.85 0.72
CA LEU A 132 24.55 11.97 0.86
C LEU A 132 23.76 13.28 0.69
N TRP A 133 23.99 14.23 1.58
CA TRP A 133 23.44 15.59 1.52
C TRP A 133 24.56 16.60 1.32
N PHE A 134 24.27 17.60 0.53
CA PHE A 134 25.12 18.74 0.26
C PHE A 134 24.35 20.02 0.59
N GLU A 135 24.85 20.80 1.55
CA GLU A 135 24.19 22.01 2.05
C GLU A 135 22.71 21.77 2.44
N GLY A 136 22.43 20.63 3.09
CA GLY A 136 21.11 20.25 3.55
C GLY A 136 20.16 19.71 2.47
N ARG A 137 20.61 19.56 1.22
CA ARG A 137 19.87 19.01 0.09
C ARG A 137 20.34 17.58 -0.20
N LEU A 138 19.41 16.64 -0.28
CA LEU A 138 19.69 15.25 -0.68
C LEU A 138 20.22 15.22 -2.11
N LEU A 139 21.34 14.51 -2.30
CA LEU A 139 21.96 14.30 -3.61
C LEU A 139 21.51 12.98 -4.23
N VAL A 140 21.55 12.91 -5.56
CA VAL A 140 21.23 11.71 -6.34
C VAL A 140 22.47 10.83 -6.48
N ARG A 141 22.36 9.53 -6.23
CA ARG A 141 23.44 8.59 -6.57
C ARG A 141 23.59 8.48 -8.09
N ALA A 142 24.82 8.42 -8.58
CA ALA A 142 25.12 8.25 -9.99
C ALA A 142 24.25 7.13 -10.59
N ARG A 143 23.42 7.46 -11.56
CA ARG A 143 22.39 6.55 -12.08
C ARG A 143 22.14 6.71 -13.58
N TYR A 144 21.57 5.66 -14.16
CA TYR A 144 21.04 5.72 -15.51
C TYR A 144 19.63 5.09 -15.60
N PRO A 145 18.65 5.76 -16.23
CA PRO A 145 18.73 7.16 -16.74
C PRO A 145 18.87 8.17 -15.61
N ASN A 146 19.31 9.39 -15.96
CA ASN A 146 19.43 10.49 -15.01
C ASN A 146 18.07 10.81 -14.37
N TYR A 147 18.09 11.20 -13.09
CA TYR A 147 16.90 11.49 -12.34
C TYR A 147 16.17 12.73 -12.86
N ASP A 148 14.88 12.57 -13.10
CA ASP A 148 13.96 13.63 -13.49
C ASP A 148 12.67 13.47 -12.66
N PRO A 149 12.39 14.33 -11.68
CA PRO A 149 11.24 14.18 -10.80
C PRO A 149 9.88 14.22 -11.53
N ALA A 150 9.85 14.69 -12.76
CA ALA A 150 8.63 14.70 -13.58
C ALA A 150 8.34 13.33 -14.25
N LYS A 151 9.27 12.37 -14.17
CA LYS A 151 9.15 11.06 -14.82
C LYS A 151 8.85 9.96 -13.80
N LEU A 152 7.75 9.27 -13.98
CA LEU A 152 7.38 8.09 -13.23
C LEU A 152 7.57 6.83 -14.10
N PRO A 153 7.92 5.69 -13.50
CA PRO A 153 8.34 5.47 -12.11
C PRO A 153 9.78 5.92 -11.83
N PHE A 154 10.15 6.01 -10.56
CA PHE A 154 11.52 6.21 -10.02
C PHE A 154 12.25 7.49 -10.46
N GLY A 155 11.57 8.50 -10.99
CA GLY A 155 12.25 9.65 -11.61
C GLY A 155 12.93 9.28 -12.93
N GLY A 156 12.40 8.30 -13.67
CA GLY A 156 12.85 7.85 -14.98
C GLY A 156 13.44 6.45 -15.00
N VAL A 157 13.07 5.71 -16.04
CA VAL A 157 13.46 4.31 -16.33
C VAL A 157 13.91 4.17 -17.78
N ALA A 158 14.67 3.12 -18.06
CA ALA A 158 15.13 2.81 -19.42
C ALA A 158 15.28 1.30 -19.63
N ALA A 159 14.76 0.80 -20.73
CA ALA A 159 14.90 -0.61 -21.10
C ALA A 159 16.37 -1.04 -21.27
N ASP A 160 17.24 -0.12 -21.67
CA ASP A 160 18.66 -0.39 -21.85
C ASP A 160 19.53 -0.17 -20.58
N ALA A 161 18.90 0.06 -19.41
CA ALA A 161 19.62 0.36 -18.17
C ALA A 161 20.66 -0.72 -17.79
N ALA A 162 20.40 -1.98 -18.10
CA ALA A 162 21.34 -3.11 -17.87
C ALA A 162 21.69 -3.86 -19.17
N ASN A 163 21.62 -3.19 -20.31
CA ASN A 163 21.94 -3.79 -21.62
C ASN A 163 23.44 -4.14 -21.70
N PRO A 164 23.83 -5.25 -22.37
CA PRO A 164 25.21 -5.65 -22.53
C PRO A 164 26.14 -4.58 -23.11
N SER A 165 25.64 -3.70 -23.99
CA SER A 165 26.43 -2.60 -24.54
C SER A 165 26.79 -1.54 -23.52
N ARG A 166 25.90 -1.28 -22.56
CA ARG A 166 26.12 -0.39 -21.42
C ARG A 166 27.04 -1.04 -20.39
N VAL A 167 26.74 -2.26 -19.99
CA VAL A 167 27.51 -3.04 -19.02
C VAL A 167 29.00 -3.19 -19.41
N ARG A 168 29.31 -3.32 -20.70
CA ARG A 168 30.67 -3.35 -21.17
C ARG A 168 31.47 -2.11 -20.80
N ARG A 169 30.85 -0.94 -20.67
CA ARG A 169 31.52 0.33 -20.32
C ARG A 169 31.88 0.43 -18.84
N TRP A 170 31.17 -0.30 -17.98
CA TRP A 170 31.42 -0.26 -16.54
C TRP A 170 32.66 -1.04 -16.18
N SER A 171 33.57 -0.42 -15.49
CA SER A 171 34.85 -1.06 -15.09
C SER A 171 34.67 -1.95 -13.87
N HIS A 172 33.97 -1.40 -12.85
CA HIS A 172 33.73 -2.00 -11.55
C HIS A 172 32.26 -1.78 -11.12
N PRO A 173 31.31 -2.59 -11.66
CA PRO A 173 29.90 -2.43 -11.34
C PRO A 173 29.51 -3.01 -9.99
N GLU A 174 30.44 -3.60 -9.22
CA GLU A 174 30.20 -4.18 -7.90
C GLU A 174 29.64 -3.13 -6.94
N GLY A 175 28.54 -3.47 -6.27
CA GLY A 175 27.82 -2.55 -5.38
C GLY A 175 26.86 -1.59 -6.11
N GLY A 176 26.74 -1.72 -7.45
CA GLY A 176 25.61 -1.15 -8.18
C GLY A 176 24.31 -1.88 -7.86
N ILE A 177 23.19 -1.26 -8.13
CA ILE A 177 21.86 -1.80 -7.86
C ILE A 177 20.96 -1.55 -9.07
N ILE A 178 20.28 -2.59 -9.52
CA ILE A 178 19.18 -2.46 -10.47
C ILE A 178 17.89 -2.33 -9.65
N HIS A 179 17.17 -1.25 -9.86
CA HIS A 179 15.80 -1.06 -9.38
C HIS A 179 14.86 -1.28 -10.56
N ALA A 180 13.85 -2.10 -10.38
CA ALA A 180 12.83 -2.36 -11.37
C ALA A 180 11.45 -2.41 -10.74
N LEU A 181 10.41 -2.09 -11.49
CA LEU A 181 9.08 -2.58 -11.13
C LEU A 181 9.02 -4.09 -11.37
N SER A 182 8.16 -4.77 -10.63
CA SER A 182 7.74 -6.11 -11.01
C SER A 182 6.94 -6.06 -12.32
N SER A 183 6.98 -7.13 -13.12
CA SER A 183 6.28 -7.18 -14.42
C SER A 183 4.77 -6.97 -14.29
N ASP A 184 4.20 -7.33 -13.14
CA ASP A 184 2.81 -7.10 -12.76
C ASP A 184 2.55 -5.70 -12.17
N ARG A 185 3.60 -4.91 -11.96
CA ARG A 185 3.56 -3.58 -11.37
C ARG A 185 2.97 -3.53 -9.95
N TRP A 186 3.02 -4.62 -9.19
CA TRP A 186 2.53 -4.63 -7.81
C TRP A 186 3.50 -4.02 -6.81
N GLY A 187 4.76 -3.86 -7.18
CA GLY A 187 5.77 -3.24 -6.36
C GLY A 187 7.11 -3.12 -7.07
N SER A 188 8.15 -2.81 -6.32
CA SER A 188 9.52 -2.71 -6.84
C SER A 188 10.40 -3.85 -6.36
N ILE A 189 11.38 -4.16 -7.20
CA ILE A 189 12.40 -5.16 -6.97
C ILE A 189 13.76 -4.48 -7.02
N GLN A 190 14.61 -4.75 -6.04
CA GLN A 190 16.00 -4.29 -5.99
C GLN A 190 16.94 -5.49 -6.16
N ILE A 191 17.87 -5.39 -7.11
CA ILE A 191 18.80 -6.47 -7.45
C ILE A 191 20.22 -5.95 -7.31
N PRO A 192 20.98 -6.37 -6.29
CA PRO A 192 22.39 -6.02 -6.15
C PRO A 192 23.22 -6.55 -7.32
N ILE A 193 24.15 -5.74 -7.80
CA ILE A 193 25.14 -6.15 -8.79
C ILE A 193 26.40 -6.62 -8.03
N GLU A 194 26.72 -7.91 -8.17
CA GLU A 194 27.88 -8.54 -7.53
C GLU A 194 29.16 -8.46 -8.39
N GLY A 195 29.04 -8.03 -9.64
CA GLY A 195 30.15 -7.87 -10.54
C GLY A 195 29.86 -8.27 -11.98
N LYS A 196 30.91 -8.51 -12.74
CA LYS A 196 30.82 -9.06 -14.10
C LYS A 196 31.04 -10.57 -14.12
N GLY A 197 30.24 -11.25 -14.93
CA GLY A 197 30.43 -12.67 -15.25
C GLY A 197 31.52 -12.90 -16.28
N PRO A 198 31.93 -14.17 -16.49
CA PRO A 198 32.94 -14.55 -17.48
C PRO A 198 32.57 -14.19 -18.93
N ASP A 199 31.30 -14.11 -19.22
CA ASP A 199 30.71 -13.73 -20.51
C ASP A 199 30.65 -12.21 -20.75
N GLY A 200 31.07 -11.42 -19.73
CA GLY A 200 31.00 -9.96 -19.74
C GLY A 200 29.60 -9.40 -19.38
N GLY A 201 28.63 -10.26 -19.04
CA GLY A 201 27.34 -9.89 -18.46
C GLY A 201 27.45 -9.55 -16.98
N LEU A 202 26.33 -9.21 -16.34
CA LEU A 202 26.26 -8.94 -14.90
C LEU A 202 26.09 -10.25 -14.10
N ARG A 203 26.83 -10.35 -13.02
CA ARG A 203 26.54 -11.28 -11.94
C ARG A 203 25.64 -10.54 -10.93
N LEU A 204 24.44 -11.04 -10.77
CA LEU A 204 23.39 -10.43 -9.95
C LEU A 204 23.20 -11.22 -8.65
N GLY A 205 22.93 -10.51 -7.57
CA GLY A 205 22.46 -11.06 -6.31
C GLY A 205 20.99 -11.45 -6.36
N GLY A 206 20.45 -11.88 -5.21
CA GLY A 206 19.03 -12.18 -5.09
C GLY A 206 18.16 -10.94 -5.21
N ALA A 207 16.97 -11.10 -5.78
CA ALA A 207 15.94 -10.05 -5.80
C ALA A 207 15.41 -9.78 -4.39
N ILE A 208 15.24 -8.52 -4.05
CA ILE A 208 14.78 -8.03 -2.76
C ILE A 208 13.54 -7.16 -2.98
N GLY A 209 12.60 -7.16 -2.03
CA GLY A 209 11.43 -6.29 -2.05
C GLY A 209 10.13 -6.96 -2.48
N ILE A 210 10.16 -8.22 -2.92
CA ILE A 210 8.96 -8.99 -3.26
C ILE A 210 9.12 -10.47 -2.86
N ASN A 211 8.05 -11.09 -2.41
CA ASN A 211 8.05 -12.48 -1.93
C ASN A 211 7.47 -13.49 -2.94
N ARG A 212 6.99 -13.02 -4.07
CA ARG A 212 6.55 -13.90 -5.18
C ARG A 212 7.66 -14.14 -6.19
N THR A 213 7.57 -15.23 -6.93
CA THR A 213 8.38 -15.45 -8.13
C THR A 213 7.87 -14.52 -9.23
N VAL A 214 8.30 -13.26 -9.18
CA VAL A 214 7.97 -12.26 -10.21
C VAL A 214 9.20 -11.92 -11.02
N ILE A 215 8.98 -11.62 -12.28
CA ILE A 215 10.02 -11.20 -13.20
C ILE A 215 10.18 -9.69 -13.08
N PRO A 216 11.40 -9.17 -12.87
CA PRO A 216 11.65 -7.73 -12.97
C PRO A 216 11.29 -7.23 -14.37
N SER A 217 10.65 -6.06 -14.46
CA SER A 217 10.35 -5.44 -15.73
C SER A 217 11.63 -5.12 -16.51
N ASP A 218 11.66 -5.50 -17.77
CA ASP A 218 12.79 -5.20 -18.67
C ASP A 218 12.78 -3.75 -19.18
N SER A 219 11.68 -3.06 -19.10
CA SER A 219 11.50 -1.68 -19.58
C SER A 219 11.42 -0.64 -18.46
N GLU A 220 10.90 -1.02 -17.28
CA GLU A 220 10.66 -0.11 -16.16
C GLU A 220 11.72 -0.30 -15.08
N ARG A 221 12.97 -0.03 -15.43
CA ARG A 221 14.13 -0.20 -14.56
C ARG A 221 15.14 0.93 -14.71
N PHE A 222 15.93 1.13 -13.66
CA PHE A 222 17.13 1.97 -13.69
C PHE A 222 18.26 1.30 -12.92
N VAL A 223 19.49 1.76 -13.15
CA VAL A 223 20.66 1.32 -12.38
C VAL A 223 21.23 2.49 -11.61
N GLU A 224 21.67 2.26 -10.38
CA GLU A 224 22.38 3.28 -9.60
C GLU A 224 23.69 2.78 -9.00
N ASN A 225 24.48 3.72 -8.49
CA ASN A 225 25.80 3.49 -7.90
C ASN A 225 26.80 2.89 -8.89
N ILE A 226 26.87 3.46 -10.08
CA ILE A 226 27.86 3.12 -11.13
C ILE A 226 28.67 4.37 -11.44
N LEU A 227 30.02 4.26 -11.37
CA LEU A 227 30.91 5.41 -11.56
C LEU A 227 30.84 6.00 -12.97
N GLU A 228 30.65 5.15 -13.98
CA GLU A 228 30.58 5.56 -15.39
C GLU A 228 29.25 6.25 -15.74
N GLU A 229 28.26 6.16 -14.88
CA GLU A 229 26.97 6.87 -15.01
C GLU A 229 26.94 8.16 -14.15
N LEU A 230 28.07 8.62 -13.63
CA LEU A 230 28.21 9.90 -12.91
C LEU A 230 28.36 11.03 -13.93
N ASP A 231 27.27 11.45 -14.56
CA ASP A 231 27.31 12.43 -15.66
C ASP A 231 26.35 13.62 -15.51
N ALA A 232 25.43 13.61 -14.53
CA ALA A 232 24.53 14.71 -14.24
C ALA A 232 24.98 15.55 -13.02
N VAL A 233 24.53 16.81 -12.98
CA VAL A 233 24.74 17.71 -11.82
C VAL A 233 24.04 17.14 -10.60
N ASP A 234 24.66 17.30 -9.44
CA ASP A 234 24.21 16.78 -8.15
C ASP A 234 24.23 15.28 -7.99
N GLU A 235 24.84 14.57 -8.93
CA GLU A 235 25.14 13.16 -8.77
C GLU A 235 26.43 12.91 -8.00
N TRP A 236 26.43 11.79 -7.26
CA TRP A 236 27.59 11.33 -6.52
C TRP A 236 27.75 9.81 -6.61
N TYR A 237 28.99 9.37 -6.45
CA TYR A 237 29.37 7.96 -6.37
C TYR A 237 30.37 7.74 -5.23
N PHE A 238 30.23 6.67 -4.47
CA PHE A 238 31.17 6.28 -3.43
C PHE A 238 31.71 4.90 -3.67
N ASP A 239 33.01 4.82 -3.91
CA ASP A 239 33.74 3.57 -4.00
C ASP A 239 34.08 3.06 -2.60
N GLN A 240 33.40 2.03 -2.17
CA GLN A 240 33.55 1.43 -0.83
C GLN A 240 34.92 0.80 -0.60
N ASN A 241 35.59 0.34 -1.66
CA ASN A 241 36.91 -0.32 -1.55
C ASN A 241 38.05 0.67 -1.42
N SER A 242 38.01 1.74 -2.20
CA SER A 242 39.07 2.76 -2.22
C SER A 242 38.75 3.94 -1.34
N HIS A 243 37.54 4.02 -0.79
CA HIS A 243 37.03 5.15 0.00
C HIS A 243 37.05 6.50 -0.75
N TRP A 244 36.98 6.49 -2.09
CA TRP A 244 36.83 7.71 -2.86
C TRP A 244 35.35 8.06 -3.02
N LEU A 245 35.00 9.29 -2.62
CA LEU A 245 33.74 9.95 -2.92
C LEU A 245 33.94 10.84 -4.15
N TYR A 246 33.12 10.65 -5.16
CA TYR A 246 33.04 11.45 -6.37
C TYR A 246 31.73 12.25 -6.35
N PHE A 247 31.78 13.50 -6.77
CA PHE A 247 30.63 14.38 -6.80
C PHE A 247 30.72 15.35 -7.98
N LYS A 248 29.63 15.56 -8.69
CA LYS A 248 29.51 16.51 -9.80
C LYS A 248 28.65 17.71 -9.37
N PRO A 249 29.26 18.78 -8.84
CA PRO A 249 28.54 19.98 -8.45
C PRO A 249 28.04 20.76 -9.65
N LEU A 250 27.09 21.68 -9.42
CA LEU A 250 26.74 22.70 -10.39
C LEU A 250 27.98 23.50 -10.80
N GLN A 251 28.07 23.90 -12.07
CA GLN A 251 29.20 24.65 -12.58
C GLN A 251 29.44 25.94 -11.76
N GLY A 252 30.67 26.12 -11.35
CA GLY A 252 31.09 27.26 -10.51
C GLY A 252 30.92 27.06 -9.01
N VAL A 253 30.30 25.98 -8.57
CA VAL A 253 30.16 25.59 -7.16
C VAL A 253 31.35 24.76 -6.73
N SER A 254 32.09 25.23 -5.70
CA SER A 254 33.22 24.48 -5.15
C SER A 254 32.77 23.59 -3.98
N PRO A 255 32.95 22.27 -4.05
CA PRO A 255 32.58 21.37 -2.94
C PRO A 255 33.50 21.58 -1.70
N ALA A 256 34.65 22.25 -1.85
CA ALA A 256 35.62 22.42 -0.76
C ALA A 256 35.14 23.36 0.35
N ARG A 257 34.15 24.20 0.08
CA ARG A 257 33.65 25.22 1.03
C ARG A 257 32.30 24.85 1.63
N ALA A 258 31.77 23.70 1.27
CA ALA A 258 30.38 23.29 1.58
C ALA A 258 30.33 22.17 2.62
N GLY A 259 29.18 22.07 3.30
CA GLY A 259 28.89 21.04 4.29
C GLY A 259 28.32 19.79 3.64
N PHE A 260 28.95 18.64 3.88
CA PHE A 260 28.43 17.32 3.50
C PHE A 260 27.97 16.56 4.73
N VAL A 261 26.85 15.86 4.57
CA VAL A 261 26.33 14.91 5.56
C VAL A 261 26.15 13.57 4.85
N ALA A 262 26.75 12.51 5.39
CA ALA A 262 26.53 11.13 4.93
C ALA A 262 25.56 10.44 5.87
N GLY A 263 24.70 9.59 5.36
CA GLY A 263 23.83 8.73 6.16
C GLY A 263 24.64 7.84 7.10
N ARG A 264 24.03 7.42 8.18
CA ARG A 264 24.64 6.53 9.18
C ARG A 264 23.67 5.60 9.86
N LEU A 265 22.48 6.10 10.22
CA LEU A 265 21.49 5.37 11.00
C LEU A 265 20.21 5.18 10.19
N GLU A 266 19.56 4.06 10.37
CA GLU A 266 18.26 3.73 9.79
C GLU A 266 17.11 4.07 10.75
N ALA A 267 17.37 3.99 12.07
CA ALA A 267 16.46 4.32 13.14
C ALA A 267 17.03 5.44 14.02
N LEU A 268 16.14 6.26 14.60
CA LEU A 268 16.51 7.38 15.47
C LEU A 268 16.00 7.19 16.90
N ILE A 269 14.77 6.67 17.05
CA ILE A 269 14.20 6.30 18.36
C ILE A 269 13.65 4.87 18.28
N GLU A 270 13.98 4.07 19.29
CA GLU A 270 13.44 2.73 19.44
C GLU A 270 12.82 2.57 20.83
N LEU A 271 11.52 2.33 20.87
CA LEU A 271 10.76 2.00 22.07
C LEU A 271 10.70 0.47 22.16
N ARG A 272 11.61 -0.13 22.92
CA ARG A 272 11.79 -1.58 22.97
C ARG A 272 11.43 -2.16 24.34
N GLY A 273 10.18 -2.59 24.49
CA GLY A 273 9.79 -3.48 25.58
C GLY A 273 10.10 -4.94 25.27
N SER A 274 9.72 -5.80 26.20
CA SER A 274 9.72 -7.26 26.03
C SER A 274 8.37 -7.85 26.44
N PRO A 275 8.06 -9.10 26.10
CA PRO A 275 6.83 -9.74 26.58
C PRO A 275 6.68 -9.75 28.11
N ALA A 276 7.80 -9.83 28.84
CA ALA A 276 7.83 -9.81 30.31
C ALA A 276 7.83 -8.40 30.91
N ALA A 277 8.30 -7.37 30.16
CA ALA A 277 8.42 -6.00 30.65
C ALA A 277 8.18 -5.02 29.49
N ARG A 278 6.92 -4.64 29.29
CA ARG A 278 6.50 -3.72 28.21
C ARG A 278 6.86 -2.29 28.57
N ILE A 279 7.26 -1.51 27.56
CA ILE A 279 7.43 -0.06 27.71
C ILE A 279 6.06 0.62 27.58
N HIS A 280 5.78 1.61 28.41
CA HIS A 280 4.48 2.27 28.43
C HIS A 280 4.56 3.74 28.86
N ASP A 281 3.52 4.51 28.48
CA ASP A 281 3.35 5.91 28.88
C ASP A 281 4.53 6.80 28.50
N VAL A 282 4.88 6.76 27.20
CA VAL A 282 5.95 7.58 26.60
C VAL A 282 5.36 8.45 25.51
N THR A 283 5.72 9.72 25.51
CA THR A 283 5.35 10.71 24.47
C THR A 283 6.58 11.19 23.74
N VAL A 284 6.51 11.23 22.39
CA VAL A 284 7.52 11.81 21.51
C VAL A 284 6.85 12.93 20.70
N SER A 285 7.27 14.19 20.90
CA SER A 285 6.54 15.30 20.30
C SER A 285 7.40 16.51 19.88
N GLY A 286 6.97 17.17 18.80
CA GLY A 286 7.55 18.44 18.33
C GLY A 286 8.94 18.33 17.71
N LEU A 287 9.37 17.12 17.32
CA LEU A 287 10.71 16.84 16.79
C LEU A 287 10.66 16.67 15.27
N GLU A 288 11.75 17.01 14.60
CA GLU A 288 11.98 16.75 13.16
C GLU A 288 12.99 15.59 13.03
N PHE A 289 12.62 14.54 12.29
CA PHE A 289 13.43 13.34 12.03
C PHE A 289 13.94 13.36 10.60
N ARG A 290 15.26 13.32 10.41
CA ARG A 290 15.87 13.46 9.09
C ARG A 290 17.13 12.62 8.89
N GLU A 291 17.57 12.57 7.64
CA GLU A 291 18.90 12.12 7.21
C GLU A 291 19.18 10.65 7.61
N THR A 292 18.19 9.74 7.47
CA THR A 292 18.45 8.31 7.69
C THR A 292 18.93 7.59 6.41
N GLU A 293 19.62 6.47 6.60
CA GLU A 293 20.05 5.53 5.54
C GLU A 293 18.85 4.83 4.90
N THR A 294 19.02 4.33 3.66
CA THR A 294 18.03 3.49 2.99
C THR A 294 17.94 2.11 3.61
N THR A 295 16.76 1.51 3.56
CA THR A 295 16.48 0.18 4.13
C THR A 295 16.11 -0.87 3.10
N PHE A 296 15.98 -0.52 1.83
CA PHE A 296 15.46 -1.37 0.78
C PHE A 296 16.22 -2.70 0.59
N LEU A 297 17.55 -2.73 0.85
CA LEU A 297 18.32 -3.99 0.83
C LEU A 297 18.05 -4.89 2.05
N LYS A 298 17.26 -4.43 3.01
CA LYS A 298 16.84 -5.15 4.22
C LYS A 298 15.36 -5.48 4.23
N THR A 299 14.63 -5.16 3.17
CA THR A 299 13.21 -5.45 3.00
C THR A 299 13.03 -6.89 2.52
N ILE A 300 13.26 -7.82 3.45
CA ILE A 300 13.34 -9.27 3.18
C ILE A 300 12.38 -10.11 4.03
N GLU A 301 11.60 -9.49 4.93
CA GLU A 301 10.61 -10.21 5.73
C GLU A 301 9.29 -10.33 4.95
N PRO A 302 8.84 -11.55 4.56
CA PRO A 302 7.53 -11.71 3.95
C PRO A 302 6.44 -11.56 5.01
N LEU A 303 5.43 -10.76 4.73
CA LEU A 303 4.21 -10.76 5.52
C LEU A 303 3.36 -11.98 5.16
N LEU A 304 2.84 -12.67 6.16
CA LEU A 304 2.04 -13.89 5.97
C LEU A 304 0.80 -13.61 5.13
N ARG A 305 0.48 -14.52 4.23
CA ARG A 305 -0.68 -14.45 3.31
C ARG A 305 -0.71 -13.16 2.49
N SER A 306 0.45 -12.57 2.27
CA SER A 306 0.61 -11.27 1.63
C SER A 306 1.62 -11.35 0.48
N ASP A 307 1.50 -10.43 -0.44
CA ASP A 307 2.47 -10.20 -1.51
C ASP A 307 3.48 -9.13 -1.12
N TRP A 308 3.52 -8.79 0.16
CA TRP A 308 4.29 -7.69 0.72
C TRP A 308 5.53 -8.17 1.44
N MET A 309 6.69 -7.64 1.03
CA MET A 309 7.92 -7.72 1.81
C MET A 309 8.03 -6.47 2.68
N PHE A 310 8.59 -6.62 3.86
CA PHE A 310 8.65 -5.56 4.85
C PHE A 310 10.01 -5.45 5.51
N TYR A 311 10.43 -4.23 5.81
CA TYR A 311 11.51 -3.94 6.73
C TYR A 311 10.91 -3.54 8.09
N ARG A 312 11.15 -4.37 9.11
CA ARG A 312 10.60 -4.18 10.46
C ARG A 312 11.40 -3.15 11.25
N GLY A 313 11.45 -1.94 10.75
CA GLY A 313 12.13 -0.80 11.33
C GLY A 313 11.71 0.52 10.66
N GLY A 314 11.97 1.62 11.31
CA GLY A 314 11.67 2.98 10.83
C GLY A 314 12.45 4.02 11.63
N ALA A 315 12.28 5.29 11.29
CA ALA A 315 12.89 6.37 12.09
C ALA A 315 12.43 6.30 13.56
N ILE A 316 11.16 5.92 13.81
CA ILE A 316 10.67 5.49 15.10
C ILE A 316 10.17 4.04 15.01
N LEU A 317 10.66 3.17 15.89
CA LEU A 317 10.16 1.82 16.11
C LEU A 317 9.52 1.71 17.49
N SER A 318 8.29 1.19 17.55
CA SER A 318 7.60 0.82 18.80
C SER A 318 7.36 -0.69 18.82
N GLU A 319 7.93 -1.38 19.79
CA GLU A 319 7.84 -2.82 19.94
C GLU A 319 7.59 -3.24 21.40
N ASN A 320 6.61 -4.10 21.63
CA ASN A 320 6.16 -4.51 22.96
C ASN A 320 5.85 -3.30 23.86
N ALA A 321 4.95 -2.43 23.38
CA ALA A 321 4.68 -1.14 24.00
C ALA A 321 3.19 -0.91 24.27
N GLN A 322 2.86 0.00 25.16
CA GLN A 322 1.49 0.38 25.53
C GLN A 322 1.40 1.88 25.80
N ARG A 323 0.28 2.52 25.40
CA ARG A 323 0.02 3.95 25.66
C ARG A 323 1.19 4.85 25.25
N ILE A 324 1.63 4.67 23.99
CA ILE A 324 2.66 5.49 23.37
C ILE A 324 1.99 6.61 22.57
N VAL A 325 2.51 7.82 22.66
CA VAL A 325 2.05 8.98 21.88
C VAL A 325 3.19 9.50 21.01
N ILE A 326 2.97 9.54 19.69
CA ILE A 326 3.90 10.13 18.72
C ILE A 326 3.15 11.28 18.04
N SER A 327 3.45 12.53 18.42
CA SER A 327 2.59 13.64 18.00
C SER A 327 3.32 14.90 17.61
N ASN A 328 2.76 15.63 16.64
CA ASN A 328 3.24 16.93 16.18
C ASN A 328 4.72 16.90 15.73
N ASN A 329 5.16 15.76 15.20
CA ASN A 329 6.51 15.59 14.65
C ASN A 329 6.52 15.80 13.14
N ARG A 330 7.71 16.00 12.61
CA ARG A 330 7.96 16.05 11.19
C ARG A 330 8.96 14.97 10.80
N PHE A 331 8.64 14.21 9.78
CA PHE A 331 9.49 13.18 9.20
C PHE A 331 9.78 13.56 7.75
N ASP A 332 11.06 13.75 7.45
CA ASP A 332 11.52 14.34 6.20
C ASP A 332 12.84 13.70 5.76
N GLU A 333 12.98 13.44 4.47
CA GLU A 333 14.19 12.85 3.88
C GLU A 333 14.69 11.58 4.61
N LEU A 334 13.76 10.68 4.97
CA LEU A 334 14.11 9.37 5.51
C LEU A 334 14.39 8.36 4.40
N GLY A 335 15.30 7.41 4.66
CA GLY A 335 15.67 6.38 3.70
C GLY A 335 14.76 5.15 3.68
N GLY A 336 13.85 5.02 4.64
CA GLY A 336 12.92 3.89 4.79
C GLY A 336 11.60 4.34 5.38
N ASN A 337 10.96 3.49 6.21
CA ASN A 337 9.71 3.79 6.90
C ASN A 337 9.86 4.92 7.94
N ALA A 338 8.81 5.72 8.15
CA ALA A 338 8.84 6.74 9.19
C ALA A 338 8.53 6.15 10.57
N ILE A 339 7.35 5.54 10.77
CA ILE A 339 6.91 5.01 12.06
C ILE A 339 6.45 3.56 11.91
N VAL A 340 7.05 2.65 12.69
CA VAL A 340 6.67 1.23 12.71
C VAL A 340 6.24 0.81 14.11
N VAL A 341 5.02 0.30 14.21
CA VAL A 341 4.41 -0.28 15.42
C VAL A 341 4.39 -1.80 15.24
N SER A 342 5.33 -2.49 15.87
CA SER A 342 5.66 -3.90 15.62
C SER A 342 5.29 -4.80 16.79
N GLY A 343 4.70 -5.96 16.48
CA GLY A 343 4.37 -6.97 17.50
C GLY A 343 3.36 -6.45 18.54
N HIS A 344 3.47 -6.86 19.79
CA HIS A 344 2.52 -6.40 20.81
C HIS A 344 2.59 -4.88 21.02
N ASN A 345 1.52 -4.20 20.65
CA ASN A 345 1.31 -2.80 20.96
C ASN A 345 -0.17 -2.57 21.29
N ARG A 346 -0.47 -1.72 22.28
CA ARG A 346 -1.83 -1.34 22.67
C ARG A 346 -1.91 0.15 22.94
N ASN A 347 -2.98 0.78 22.45
CA ASN A 347 -3.25 2.19 22.70
C ASN A 347 -2.08 3.11 22.24
N VAL A 348 -1.54 2.84 21.06
CA VAL A 348 -0.56 3.72 20.42
C VAL A 348 -1.32 4.82 19.64
N ALA A 349 -0.99 6.08 19.91
CA ALA A 349 -1.59 7.23 19.25
C ALA A 349 -0.53 7.97 18.41
N ILE A 350 -0.71 7.98 17.10
CA ILE A 350 0.14 8.70 16.12
C ILE A 350 -0.72 9.82 15.54
N ARG A 351 -0.45 11.08 15.94
CA ARG A 351 -1.35 12.19 15.60
C ARG A 351 -0.64 13.51 15.32
N GLY A 352 -1.18 14.29 14.40
CA GLY A 352 -0.68 15.63 14.11
C GLY A 352 0.71 15.65 13.48
N ASN A 353 1.18 14.54 12.90
CA ASN A 353 2.49 14.47 12.29
C ASN A 353 2.45 14.86 10.81
N GLU A 354 3.56 15.39 10.29
CA GLU A 354 3.80 15.58 8.86
C GLU A 354 4.88 14.60 8.41
N ILE A 355 4.56 13.74 7.41
CA ILE A 355 5.45 12.67 6.91
C ILE A 355 5.55 12.82 5.40
N TYR A 356 6.77 13.09 4.89
CA TYR A 356 6.97 13.30 3.45
C TYR A 356 8.43 13.07 3.03
N ASP A 357 8.65 12.94 1.72
CA ASP A 357 9.95 12.68 1.09
C ASP A 357 10.71 11.52 1.74
N ILE A 358 10.01 10.40 1.97
CA ILE A 358 10.57 9.21 2.60
C ILE A 358 10.68 8.02 1.65
N GLY A 359 11.61 7.12 1.93
CA GLY A 359 11.95 6.00 1.06
C GLY A 359 10.91 4.90 0.96
N ALA A 360 10.10 4.69 2.01
CA ALA A 360 9.11 3.61 2.09
C ALA A 360 7.78 4.09 2.70
N SER A 361 7.14 3.31 3.59
CA SER A 361 5.81 3.60 4.15
C SER A 361 5.82 4.68 5.24
N GLY A 362 4.70 5.41 5.37
CA GLY A 362 4.51 6.44 6.38
C GLY A 362 4.36 5.84 7.79
N ILE A 363 3.25 5.18 8.05
CA ILE A 363 2.92 4.55 9.34
C ILE A 363 2.61 3.08 9.08
N ALA A 364 3.16 2.17 9.88
CA ALA A 364 2.88 0.74 9.75
C ALA A 364 2.53 0.10 11.10
N PHE A 365 1.39 -0.59 11.15
CA PHE A 365 0.95 -1.43 12.27
C PHE A 365 1.08 -2.89 11.85
N VAL A 366 2.15 -3.57 12.27
CA VAL A 366 2.49 -4.91 11.78
C VAL A 366 2.69 -5.90 12.93
N GLY A 367 1.81 -6.87 13.01
CA GLY A 367 1.91 -7.98 13.99
C GLY A 367 3.07 -8.92 13.68
N ARG A 368 3.25 -9.90 14.54
CA ARG A 368 4.22 -10.97 14.35
C ARG A 368 3.54 -12.20 13.73
N PRO A 369 4.22 -12.93 12.84
CA PRO A 369 3.68 -14.16 12.25
C PRO A 369 3.18 -15.17 13.28
N GLU A 370 3.79 -15.20 14.47
CA GLU A 370 3.39 -16.07 15.59
C GLU A 370 2.00 -15.76 16.15
N ALA A 371 1.40 -14.62 15.79
CA ALA A 371 0.02 -14.32 16.13
C ALA A 371 -0.99 -14.97 15.18
N VAL A 372 -0.58 -15.37 13.99
CA VAL A 372 -1.44 -15.92 12.93
C VAL A 372 -1.57 -17.43 13.05
N ARG A 373 -2.78 -17.98 12.94
CA ARG A 373 -3.06 -19.41 13.06
C ARG A 373 -2.80 -20.24 11.81
N SER A 374 -2.32 -19.61 10.73
CA SER A 374 -2.03 -20.28 9.47
C SER A 374 -0.65 -19.89 8.96
N PRO A 375 0.19 -20.86 8.55
CA PRO A 375 1.51 -20.60 8.00
C PRO A 375 1.52 -20.27 6.50
N LEU A 376 0.37 -20.17 5.84
CA LEU A 376 0.29 -19.90 4.41
C LEU A 376 0.90 -18.55 4.06
N LEU A 377 1.60 -18.47 2.92
CA LEU A 377 2.26 -17.27 2.42
C LEU A 377 1.74 -16.85 1.04
N GLU A 378 1.45 -17.82 0.17
CA GLU A 378 1.17 -17.54 -1.24
C GLU A 378 -0.29 -17.75 -1.60
N TYR A 379 -0.76 -17.05 -2.62
CA TYR A 379 -2.11 -17.11 -3.17
C TYR A 379 -2.59 -18.56 -3.46
N GLN A 380 -1.71 -19.42 -3.99
CA GLN A 380 -2.07 -20.78 -4.39
C GLN A 380 -2.01 -21.80 -3.23
N GLN A 381 -1.54 -21.39 -2.06
CA GLN A 381 -1.49 -22.30 -0.91
C GLN A 381 -2.86 -22.44 -0.29
N THR A 382 -3.20 -23.66 0.07
CA THR A 382 -4.47 -24.00 0.73
C THR A 382 -4.25 -25.04 1.81
N GLN A 383 -5.08 -25.00 2.85
CA GLN A 383 -5.12 -26.04 3.88
C GLN A 383 -6.35 -26.93 3.69
N PRO A 384 -6.25 -28.25 3.95
CA PRO A 384 -7.42 -29.09 4.04
C PRO A 384 -8.38 -28.63 5.15
N THR A 385 -9.67 -28.58 4.84
CA THR A 385 -10.71 -28.12 5.78
C THR A 385 -10.71 -28.89 7.11
N ALA A 386 -10.42 -30.19 7.06
CA ALA A 386 -10.36 -31.06 8.24
C ALA A 386 -9.22 -30.72 9.22
N GLY A 387 -8.17 -30.06 8.75
CA GLY A 387 -7.02 -29.66 9.55
C GLY A 387 -7.03 -28.18 10.01
N LEU A 388 -8.07 -27.43 9.68
CA LEU A 388 -8.14 -26.01 10.06
C LEU A 388 -8.32 -25.85 11.56
N ASP A 389 -7.50 -24.96 12.14
CA ASP A 389 -7.76 -24.46 13.50
C ASP A 389 -9.05 -23.64 13.49
N ARG A 390 -10.02 -24.04 14.30
CA ARG A 390 -11.37 -23.45 14.40
C ARG A 390 -11.48 -22.35 15.46
N ALA A 391 -10.44 -22.10 16.24
CA ALA A 391 -10.46 -21.03 17.22
C ALA A 391 -10.44 -19.67 16.47
N PRO A 392 -11.41 -18.77 16.70
CA PRO A 392 -11.46 -17.49 16.01
C PRO A 392 -10.34 -16.54 16.45
N GLY A 393 -9.92 -15.70 15.55
CA GLY A 393 -8.94 -14.61 15.79
C GLY A 393 -7.50 -15.10 15.96
N PRO A 394 -6.64 -14.26 16.54
CA PRO A 394 -5.20 -14.54 16.71
C PRO A 394 -4.93 -15.67 17.71
N GLN A 395 -3.75 -16.29 17.59
CA GLN A 395 -3.33 -17.31 18.57
C GLN A 395 -2.46 -16.78 19.71
N SER A 396 -2.01 -15.52 19.62
CA SER A 396 -1.25 -14.85 20.69
C SER A 396 -1.56 -13.34 20.67
N ASP A 397 -0.98 -12.57 21.59
CA ASP A 397 -1.13 -11.12 21.68
C ASP A 397 0.00 -10.33 20.98
N ALA A 398 0.84 -11.01 20.17
CA ALA A 398 1.99 -10.44 19.49
C ALA A 398 1.62 -9.59 18.24
N TYR A 399 0.64 -8.70 18.39
CA TYR A 399 0.15 -7.84 17.31
C TYR A 399 -0.32 -6.47 17.82
N PRO A 400 -0.33 -5.41 16.97
CA PRO A 400 -0.87 -4.11 17.33
C PRO A 400 -2.40 -4.16 17.40
N ALA A 401 -2.98 -3.54 18.42
CA ALA A 401 -4.42 -3.35 18.51
C ALA A 401 -4.78 -2.08 19.29
N ASP A 402 -6.07 -1.65 19.17
CA ASP A 402 -6.63 -0.53 19.92
C ASP A 402 -5.79 0.76 19.77
N SER A 403 -5.27 0.99 18.54
CA SER A 403 -4.32 2.06 18.24
C SER A 403 -4.88 2.97 17.14
N ILE A 404 -4.35 4.20 17.06
CA ILE A 404 -4.89 5.21 16.16
C ILE A 404 -3.80 5.96 15.39
N ALA A 405 -4.03 6.16 14.08
CA ALA A 405 -3.37 7.14 13.22
C ALA A 405 -4.38 8.25 12.89
N GLU A 406 -4.20 9.45 13.43
CA GLU A 406 -5.19 10.53 13.37
C GLU A 406 -4.54 11.87 13.06
N ASP A 407 -5.21 12.67 12.22
CA ASP A 407 -4.80 14.05 11.91
C ASP A 407 -3.33 14.13 11.43
N ASN A 408 -2.87 13.16 10.61
CA ASN A 408 -1.54 13.17 10.02
C ASN A 408 -1.60 13.60 8.56
N LEU A 409 -0.63 14.41 8.15
CA LEU A 409 -0.39 14.79 6.76
C LEU A 409 0.72 13.90 6.19
N ILE A 410 0.39 13.03 5.24
CA ILE A 410 1.30 12.02 4.67
C ILE A 410 1.34 12.20 3.16
N HIS A 411 2.51 12.51 2.59
CA HIS A 411 2.62 12.70 1.15
C HIS A 411 4.03 12.46 0.62
N ALA A 412 4.17 12.26 -0.69
CA ALA A 412 5.46 12.04 -1.35
C ALA A 412 6.30 10.95 -0.65
N ILE A 413 5.68 9.81 -0.36
CA ILE A 413 6.34 8.66 0.26
C ILE A 413 6.73 7.61 -0.79
N GLY A 414 7.44 6.56 -0.39
CA GLY A 414 7.81 5.48 -1.28
C GLY A 414 8.77 5.90 -2.39
N ALA A 415 9.65 6.89 -2.11
CA ALA A 415 10.59 7.39 -3.10
C ALA A 415 11.50 6.29 -3.65
N ILE A 416 11.77 5.24 -2.87
CA ILE A 416 12.66 4.13 -3.21
C ILE A 416 11.86 2.82 -3.36
N GLU A 417 11.12 2.45 -2.33
CA GLU A 417 10.34 1.21 -2.28
C GLU A 417 8.90 1.48 -2.74
N LYS A 418 8.50 0.89 -3.88
CA LYS A 418 7.17 1.15 -4.46
C LYS A 418 6.06 0.30 -3.82
N GLN A 419 6.41 -0.77 -3.12
CA GLN A 419 5.49 -1.51 -2.26
C GLN A 419 5.39 -0.80 -0.90
N SER A 420 4.67 0.32 -0.86
CA SER A 420 4.54 1.21 0.30
C SER A 420 3.13 1.78 0.42
N ALA A 421 2.74 2.17 1.62
CA ALA A 421 1.47 2.81 1.91
C ALA A 421 1.63 4.01 2.86
N GLY A 422 0.68 4.96 2.77
CA GLY A 422 0.58 6.01 3.78
C GLY A 422 0.37 5.43 5.16
N VAL A 423 -0.60 4.51 5.28
CA VAL A 423 -0.82 3.68 6.48
C VAL A 423 -0.94 2.22 6.08
N GLU A 424 -0.04 1.38 6.58
CA GLU A 424 -0.03 -0.08 6.40
C GLU A 424 -0.54 -0.78 7.66
N ILE A 425 -1.47 -1.73 7.49
CA ILE A 425 -2.03 -2.56 8.56
C ILE A 425 -1.90 -4.02 8.15
N SER A 426 -1.16 -4.81 8.92
CA SER A 426 -1.01 -6.24 8.68
C SER A 426 -0.91 -7.01 9.99
N MET A 427 -1.62 -8.12 10.11
CA MET A 427 -1.66 -8.92 11.34
C MET A 427 -1.99 -8.04 12.57
N ALA A 428 -3.07 -7.28 12.51
CA ALA A 428 -3.49 -6.31 13.51
C ALA A 428 -5.01 -6.36 13.75
N ALA A 429 -5.50 -5.70 14.77
CA ALA A 429 -6.94 -5.60 15.06
C ALA A 429 -7.30 -4.22 15.62
N ARG A 430 -8.50 -3.73 15.31
CA ARG A 430 -9.07 -2.51 15.88
C ARG A 430 -8.14 -1.29 15.78
N ILE A 431 -7.56 -1.10 14.60
CA ILE A 431 -6.79 0.11 14.28
C ILE A 431 -7.75 1.16 13.73
N THR A 432 -7.66 2.37 14.25
CA THR A 432 -8.41 3.53 13.72
C THR A 432 -7.47 4.39 12.86
N VAL A 433 -7.88 4.67 11.62
CA VAL A 433 -7.20 5.60 10.71
C VAL A 433 -8.21 6.67 10.36
N ARG A 434 -8.05 7.89 10.91
CA ARG A 434 -9.05 8.94 10.69
C ARG A 434 -8.44 10.33 10.56
N HIS A 435 -9.15 11.20 9.84
CA HIS A 435 -8.73 12.58 9.62
C HIS A 435 -7.30 12.72 9.10
N ASN A 436 -6.81 11.76 8.30
CA ASN A 436 -5.51 11.90 7.65
C ASN A 436 -5.70 12.44 6.23
N SER A 437 -4.78 13.31 5.79
CA SER A 437 -4.63 13.65 4.37
C SER A 437 -3.45 12.89 3.80
N ILE A 438 -3.72 12.02 2.81
CA ILE A 438 -2.72 11.10 2.22
C ILE A 438 -2.76 11.27 0.71
N TYR A 439 -1.62 11.66 0.12
CA TYR A 439 -1.56 11.86 -1.32
C TYR A 439 -0.12 11.75 -1.87
N HIS A 440 -0.03 11.69 -3.18
CA HIS A 440 1.23 11.55 -3.91
C HIS A 440 2.01 10.32 -3.44
N VAL A 441 1.38 9.14 -3.57
CA VAL A 441 1.93 7.85 -3.16
C VAL A 441 2.03 6.87 -4.34
N PRO A 442 3.08 6.06 -4.42
CA PRO A 442 3.30 5.17 -5.56
C PRO A 442 2.32 3.99 -5.61
N ARG A 443 1.77 3.58 -4.48
CA ARG A 443 0.84 2.46 -4.35
C ARG A 443 -0.42 2.88 -3.59
N ALA A 444 -0.80 2.21 -2.53
CA ALA A 444 -2.03 2.50 -1.77
C ALA A 444 -1.85 3.65 -0.77
N GLY A 445 -2.86 4.47 -0.60
CA GLY A 445 -2.89 5.43 0.49
C GLY A 445 -3.03 4.75 1.85
N ILE A 446 -4.00 3.83 1.98
CA ILE A 446 -4.23 3.00 3.16
C ILE A 446 -4.31 1.55 2.69
N ASN A 447 -3.56 0.65 3.33
CA ASN A 447 -3.54 -0.77 2.97
C ASN A 447 -3.81 -1.67 4.17
N ILE A 448 -4.65 -2.71 3.98
CA ILE A 448 -4.87 -3.78 4.96
C ILE A 448 -4.46 -5.11 4.31
N GLY A 449 -3.36 -5.70 4.82
CA GLY A 449 -2.86 -6.97 4.35
C GLY A 449 -3.51 -8.18 5.03
N ASP A 450 -3.13 -9.38 4.59
CA ASP A 450 -3.60 -10.65 5.13
C ASP A 450 -3.22 -10.86 6.61
N GLY A 451 -3.95 -11.73 7.31
CA GLY A 451 -3.75 -12.03 8.72
C GLY A 451 -4.35 -10.98 9.65
N THR A 452 -5.21 -10.14 9.14
CA THR A 452 -5.90 -9.09 9.88
C THR A 452 -7.19 -9.61 10.53
N TRP A 453 -7.41 -9.21 11.78
CA TRP A 453 -8.56 -9.71 12.56
C TRP A 453 -9.75 -8.74 12.63
N GLY A 454 -9.70 -7.68 11.83
CA GLY A 454 -10.81 -6.76 11.67
C GLY A 454 -11.02 -5.77 12.83
N GLY A 455 -12.23 -5.18 12.86
CA GLY A 455 -12.59 -4.12 13.80
C GLY A 455 -11.89 -2.79 13.51
N HIS A 456 -11.28 -2.63 12.33
CA HIS A 456 -10.67 -1.39 11.93
C HIS A 456 -11.71 -0.34 11.60
N VAL A 457 -11.36 0.93 11.81
CA VAL A 457 -12.19 2.08 11.44
C VAL A 457 -11.35 3.01 10.56
N ILE A 458 -11.73 3.11 9.29
CA ILE A 458 -11.12 4.00 8.30
C ILE A 458 -12.13 5.10 8.04
N ALA A 459 -11.92 6.28 8.63
CA ALA A 459 -12.96 7.32 8.62
C ALA A 459 -12.40 8.73 8.41
N ASP A 460 -13.20 9.58 7.80
CA ASP A 460 -12.92 11.02 7.68
C ASP A 460 -11.58 11.36 7.00
N ASN A 461 -10.99 10.43 6.24
CA ASN A 461 -9.73 10.66 5.54
C ASN A 461 -9.95 11.33 4.19
N ASP A 462 -8.92 12.04 3.73
CA ASP A 462 -8.80 12.59 2.37
C ASP A 462 -7.63 11.88 1.66
N VAL A 463 -7.93 10.94 0.75
CA VAL A 463 -6.92 10.06 0.15
C VAL A 463 -7.00 10.17 -1.37
N PHE A 464 -5.95 10.68 -2.00
CA PHE A 464 -5.97 10.93 -3.44
C PHE A 464 -4.56 10.88 -4.03
N ASP A 465 -4.46 10.96 -5.35
CA ASP A 465 -3.18 10.93 -6.05
C ASP A 465 -2.35 9.70 -5.62
N THR A 466 -2.99 8.54 -5.75
CA THR A 466 -2.47 7.22 -5.35
C THR A 466 -2.26 6.34 -6.57
N VAL A 467 -1.55 5.21 -6.38
CA VAL A 467 -1.22 4.25 -7.46
C VAL A 467 -0.47 4.92 -8.61
N LEU A 468 0.42 5.88 -8.28
CA LEU A 468 1.14 6.66 -9.29
C LEU A 468 2.17 5.84 -10.07
N GLU A 469 2.71 4.79 -9.45
CA GLU A 469 3.83 4.03 -10.05
C GLU A 469 3.56 2.52 -10.12
N THR A 470 2.53 2.04 -9.43
CA THR A 470 2.12 0.61 -9.46
C THR A 470 0.82 0.42 -10.25
N GLY A 471 0.25 -0.77 -10.23
CA GLY A 471 -1.04 -1.11 -10.86
C GLY A 471 -1.85 -2.06 -9.99
N ASP A 472 -3.14 -2.20 -10.32
CA ASP A 472 -4.07 -3.11 -9.65
C ASP A 472 -4.22 -2.87 -8.14
N HIS A 473 -4.33 -1.60 -7.77
CA HIS A 473 -4.51 -1.14 -6.38
C HIS A 473 -5.49 0.03 -6.30
N GLY A 474 -5.76 0.49 -5.07
CA GLY A 474 -6.65 1.62 -4.82
C GLY A 474 -6.11 2.65 -3.84
N SER A 475 -6.86 3.76 -3.67
CA SER A 475 -6.62 4.70 -2.56
C SER A 475 -6.71 3.99 -1.22
N PHE A 476 -7.74 3.18 -1.02
CA PHE A 476 -7.80 2.12 -0.03
C PHE A 476 -7.64 0.77 -0.73
N ASN A 477 -6.79 -0.10 -0.20
CA ASN A 477 -6.57 -1.43 -0.75
C ASN A 477 -6.56 -2.48 0.36
N SER A 478 -7.16 -3.65 0.13
CA SER A 478 -7.05 -4.78 1.05
C SER A 478 -7.16 -6.11 0.33
N TRP A 479 -6.63 -7.15 0.96
CA TRP A 479 -6.88 -8.55 0.62
C TRP A 479 -7.04 -9.36 1.91
N GLY A 480 -7.65 -10.56 1.82
CA GLY A 480 -8.02 -11.35 2.98
C GLY A 480 -7.97 -12.84 2.68
N ARG A 481 -6.81 -13.35 2.28
CA ARG A 481 -6.59 -14.79 2.06
C ARG A 481 -6.51 -15.53 3.39
N ASP A 482 -7.62 -15.54 4.10
CA ASP A 482 -7.75 -16.11 5.43
C ASP A 482 -7.47 -17.62 5.45
N ARG A 483 -7.34 -18.23 6.65
CA ARG A 483 -6.89 -19.63 6.81
C ARG A 483 -7.72 -20.65 6.07
N TYR A 484 -8.97 -20.36 5.73
CA TYR A 484 -9.85 -21.23 4.94
C TYR A 484 -9.71 -21.05 3.42
N TRP A 485 -8.83 -20.15 2.97
CA TRP A 485 -8.64 -19.78 1.59
C TRP A 485 -8.31 -20.96 0.67
N SER A 486 -8.84 -20.89 -0.54
CA SER A 486 -8.41 -21.65 -1.71
C SER A 486 -8.51 -20.74 -2.94
N ALA A 487 -7.51 -20.79 -3.82
CA ALA A 487 -7.57 -20.12 -5.12
C ALA A 487 -8.59 -20.76 -6.07
N ASP A 488 -9.07 -21.98 -5.77
CA ASP A 488 -10.17 -22.64 -6.46
C ASP A 488 -11.51 -22.14 -5.90
N ARG A 489 -12.22 -21.34 -6.68
CA ARG A 489 -13.49 -20.69 -6.29
C ARG A 489 -14.60 -21.70 -6.00
N GLU A 490 -14.66 -22.80 -6.75
CA GLU A 490 -15.66 -23.85 -6.50
C GLU A 490 -15.38 -24.57 -5.18
N GLU A 491 -14.10 -24.77 -4.84
CA GLU A 491 -13.73 -25.28 -3.53
C GLU A 491 -14.13 -24.31 -2.41
N MET A 492 -13.91 -23.01 -2.59
CA MET A 492 -14.35 -21.99 -1.63
C MET A 492 -15.87 -22.02 -1.46
N ASN A 493 -16.63 -22.07 -2.56
CA ASN A 493 -18.09 -22.18 -2.52
C ASN A 493 -18.53 -23.42 -1.71
N ARG A 494 -17.90 -24.59 -1.94
CA ARG A 494 -18.19 -25.81 -1.19
C ARG A 494 -17.85 -25.70 0.29
N ARG A 495 -16.69 -25.14 0.63
CA ARG A 495 -16.24 -24.96 2.01
C ARG A 495 -17.22 -24.11 2.82
N VAL A 496 -17.57 -22.94 2.31
CA VAL A 496 -18.44 -21.98 3.01
C VAL A 496 -19.89 -22.44 3.01
N ALA A 497 -20.36 -23.12 1.96
CA ALA A 497 -21.68 -23.76 1.95
C ALA A 497 -21.80 -24.86 3.01
N ALA A 498 -20.73 -25.63 3.24
CA ALA A 498 -20.68 -26.65 4.28
C ALA A 498 -20.56 -26.07 5.70
N ASP A 499 -19.88 -24.93 5.85
CA ASP A 499 -19.63 -24.30 7.14
C ASP A 499 -19.40 -22.78 6.98
N SER A 500 -20.46 -22.01 7.11
CA SER A 500 -20.42 -20.54 7.00
C SER A 500 -19.62 -19.85 8.11
N SER A 501 -19.33 -20.55 9.24
CA SER A 501 -18.53 -19.98 10.32
C SER A 501 -17.05 -19.78 9.95
N LEU A 502 -16.59 -20.38 8.86
CA LEU A 502 -15.22 -20.17 8.34
C LEU A 502 -14.90 -18.71 8.06
N VAL A 503 -15.88 -17.96 7.56
CA VAL A 503 -15.72 -16.56 7.12
C VAL A 503 -15.35 -15.60 8.25
N VAL A 504 -15.61 -15.96 9.50
CA VAL A 504 -15.30 -15.13 10.69
C VAL A 504 -14.21 -15.74 11.56
N LEU A 505 -13.41 -16.65 11.03
CA LEU A 505 -12.30 -17.25 11.80
C LEU A 505 -11.11 -16.28 11.95
N ASP A 506 -10.76 -15.52 10.95
CA ASP A 506 -9.70 -14.52 10.98
C ASP A 506 -10.29 -13.12 11.16
N ALA A 507 -11.02 -12.61 10.21
CA ALA A 507 -11.72 -11.32 10.31
C ALA A 507 -12.93 -11.42 11.25
N ILE A 508 -12.67 -11.47 12.56
CA ILE A 508 -13.68 -11.71 13.62
C ILE A 508 -14.60 -10.52 13.89
N ALA A 509 -14.27 -9.36 13.38
CA ALA A 509 -15.06 -8.14 13.49
C ALA A 509 -15.02 -7.37 12.18
N SER A 510 -16.11 -6.71 11.82
CA SER A 510 -16.19 -5.95 10.57
C SER A 510 -15.24 -4.76 10.57
N THR A 511 -14.58 -4.55 9.45
CA THR A 511 -13.84 -3.32 9.15
C THR A 511 -14.82 -2.29 8.59
N VAL A 512 -14.79 -1.08 9.14
CA VAL A 512 -15.69 0.02 8.74
C VAL A 512 -14.90 1.05 7.93
N ILE A 513 -15.36 1.34 6.71
CA ILE A 513 -14.83 2.40 5.85
C ILE A 513 -15.95 3.41 5.66
N ARG A 514 -15.84 4.57 6.29
CA ARG A 514 -16.95 5.54 6.27
C ARG A 514 -16.47 6.98 6.21
N HIS A 515 -17.28 7.81 5.58
CA HIS A 515 -17.07 9.25 5.52
C HIS A 515 -15.64 9.62 5.10
N ASN A 516 -15.12 8.92 4.07
CA ASN A 516 -13.85 9.29 3.45
C ASN A 516 -14.12 9.97 2.12
N ARG A 517 -13.20 10.86 1.72
CA ARG A 517 -13.08 11.33 0.34
C ARG A 517 -11.88 10.66 -0.29
N MET A 518 -12.10 9.89 -1.37
CA MET A 518 -11.05 9.15 -2.04
C MET A 518 -11.04 9.44 -3.54
N ARG A 519 -9.84 9.47 -4.14
CA ARG A 519 -9.65 9.60 -5.58
C ARG A 519 -8.43 8.80 -6.03
N CYS A 520 -8.67 7.83 -6.90
CA CYS A 520 -7.63 7.08 -7.60
C CYS A 520 -7.86 7.14 -9.10
N ASP A 521 -6.99 7.83 -9.83
CA ASP A 521 -7.09 7.96 -11.28
C ASP A 521 -6.45 6.76 -12.02
N HIS A 522 -5.73 5.88 -11.32
CA HIS A 522 -4.95 4.77 -11.85
C HIS A 522 -5.41 3.38 -11.37
N GLY A 523 -6.48 3.34 -10.62
CA GLY A 523 -7.07 2.12 -10.05
C GLY A 523 -8.45 2.40 -9.46
N TRP A 524 -8.72 1.91 -8.25
CA TRP A 524 -10.01 2.09 -7.59
C TRP A 524 -9.89 3.04 -6.39
N ASP A 525 -10.98 3.71 -6.05
CA ASP A 525 -11.02 4.51 -4.82
C ASP A 525 -10.99 3.56 -3.60
N ILE A 526 -11.78 2.48 -3.67
CA ILE A 526 -11.76 1.39 -2.68
C ILE A 526 -11.58 0.06 -3.43
N ASP A 527 -10.51 -0.63 -3.11
CA ASP A 527 -10.18 -1.94 -3.67
C ASP A 527 -10.22 -3.02 -2.59
N LEU A 528 -11.24 -3.89 -2.65
CA LEU A 528 -11.30 -5.11 -1.86
C LEU A 528 -10.93 -6.30 -2.74
N ASP A 529 -9.67 -6.70 -2.65
CA ASP A 529 -9.08 -7.78 -3.44
C ASP A 529 -9.20 -9.15 -2.73
N ASP A 530 -8.61 -10.16 -3.28
CA ASP A 530 -8.60 -11.60 -2.91
C ASP A 530 -9.13 -11.92 -1.50
N GLY A 531 -10.39 -12.35 -1.38
CA GLY A 531 -10.95 -12.86 -0.13
C GLY A 531 -11.29 -11.83 0.93
N SER A 532 -11.13 -10.52 0.65
CA SER A 532 -11.52 -9.44 1.59
C SER A 532 -12.96 -9.59 2.04
N SER A 533 -13.16 -9.86 3.32
CA SER A 533 -14.45 -10.22 3.91
C SER A 533 -14.76 -9.40 5.18
N ASN A 534 -16.05 -9.30 5.52
CA ASN A 534 -16.55 -8.63 6.73
C ASN A 534 -16.24 -7.11 6.74
N TYR A 535 -16.72 -6.41 5.71
CA TYR A 535 -16.61 -4.96 5.56
C TYR A 535 -17.97 -4.26 5.62
N LEU A 536 -17.98 -3.08 6.22
CA LEU A 536 -19.05 -2.10 6.12
C LEU A 536 -18.50 -0.83 5.47
N ILE A 537 -19.00 -0.48 4.28
CA ILE A 537 -18.56 0.68 3.49
C ILE A 537 -19.74 1.61 3.31
N GLU A 538 -19.71 2.75 3.99
CA GLU A 538 -20.86 3.67 4.00
C GLU A 538 -20.46 5.14 4.02
N ASP A 539 -21.30 6.00 3.44
CA ASP A 539 -21.16 7.45 3.48
C ASP A 539 -19.83 7.98 2.88
N ASN A 540 -19.23 7.29 1.89
CA ASN A 540 -17.98 7.74 1.26
C ASN A 540 -18.25 8.54 -0.02
N LEU A 541 -17.43 9.55 -0.26
CA LEU A 541 -17.35 10.31 -1.50
C LEU A 541 -16.16 9.78 -2.33
N LEU A 542 -16.45 9.07 -3.42
CA LEU A 542 -15.50 8.40 -4.29
C LEU A 542 -15.45 9.13 -5.63
N LEU A 543 -14.30 9.76 -5.94
CA LEU A 543 -14.22 10.80 -6.97
C LEU A 543 -13.82 10.29 -8.36
N ALA A 544 -13.18 9.12 -8.47
CA ALA A 544 -12.67 8.67 -9.77
C ALA A 544 -12.66 7.16 -9.98
N GLY A 545 -12.24 6.37 -8.99
CA GLY A 545 -11.96 4.93 -9.12
C GLY A 545 -13.14 4.01 -8.84
N GLY A 546 -14.18 4.48 -8.14
CA GLY A 546 -15.31 3.65 -7.70
C GLY A 546 -14.92 2.59 -6.67
N ILE A 547 -15.69 1.50 -6.61
CA ILE A 547 -15.47 0.40 -5.66
C ILE A 547 -15.25 -0.91 -6.41
N LYS A 548 -14.07 -1.54 -6.25
CA LYS A 548 -13.84 -2.93 -6.66
C LYS A 548 -14.16 -3.85 -5.48
N LEU A 549 -15.00 -4.84 -5.73
CA LEU A 549 -15.23 -5.97 -4.83
C LEU A 549 -14.87 -7.25 -5.59
N ARG A 550 -13.73 -7.82 -5.30
CA ARG A 550 -13.34 -9.13 -5.81
C ARG A 550 -13.96 -10.23 -4.94
N GLU A 551 -13.60 -11.51 -5.12
CA GLU A 551 -14.14 -12.59 -4.31
C GLU A 551 -13.95 -12.37 -2.80
N GLY A 552 -15.01 -12.50 -2.03
CA GLY A 552 -15.06 -12.32 -0.57
C GLY A 552 -16.46 -12.55 -0.04
N PHE A 553 -16.67 -12.29 1.26
CA PHE A 553 -17.94 -12.54 1.94
C PHE A 553 -18.34 -11.39 2.85
N ASN A 554 -19.66 -11.19 3.04
CA ASN A 554 -20.25 -10.28 4.00
C ASN A 554 -19.76 -8.83 3.86
N ARG A 555 -19.78 -8.29 2.64
CA ARG A 555 -19.45 -6.89 2.37
C ARG A 555 -20.75 -6.10 2.19
N ILE A 556 -20.96 -5.15 3.08
CA ILE A 556 -22.13 -4.26 3.06
C ILE A 556 -21.66 -2.91 2.56
N VAL A 557 -22.17 -2.49 1.40
CA VAL A 557 -21.83 -1.22 0.74
C VAL A 557 -23.10 -0.42 0.56
N ARG A 558 -23.21 0.71 1.25
CA ARG A 558 -24.42 1.51 1.22
C ARG A 558 -24.15 3.00 1.36
N ASN A 559 -25.05 3.79 0.79
CA ASN A 559 -25.07 5.25 0.92
C ASN A 559 -23.77 5.94 0.49
N ASN A 560 -23.07 5.39 -0.51
CA ASN A 560 -21.87 5.99 -1.08
C ASN A 560 -22.20 6.77 -2.35
N ILE A 561 -21.37 7.75 -2.71
CA ILE A 561 -21.39 8.47 -3.98
C ILE A 561 -20.16 8.08 -4.77
N MET A 562 -20.36 7.55 -5.99
CA MET A 562 -19.29 7.17 -6.93
C MET A 562 -19.35 8.09 -8.14
N VAL A 563 -18.57 9.17 -8.11
CA VAL A 563 -18.56 10.19 -9.17
C VAL A 563 -17.86 9.64 -10.41
N ASN A 564 -18.53 9.72 -11.56
CA ASN A 564 -18.05 9.20 -12.86
C ASN A 564 -17.57 7.74 -12.86
N ASN A 565 -18.02 6.95 -11.89
CA ASN A 565 -17.66 5.54 -11.73
C ASN A 565 -18.79 4.77 -11.02
N THR A 566 -18.51 3.53 -10.61
CA THR A 566 -19.52 2.56 -10.21
C THR A 566 -18.95 1.45 -9.31
N LEU A 567 -19.74 0.39 -9.15
CA LEU A 567 -19.34 -0.90 -8.60
C LEU A 567 -18.64 -1.74 -9.69
N HIS A 568 -17.46 -2.29 -9.35
CA HIS A 568 -16.70 -3.27 -10.13
C HIS A 568 -16.73 -4.63 -9.40
N PRO A 569 -17.76 -5.45 -9.62
CA PRO A 569 -17.84 -6.77 -9.00
C PRO A 569 -17.05 -7.78 -9.84
N HIS A 570 -16.05 -8.43 -9.22
CA HIS A 570 -15.20 -9.41 -9.88
C HIS A 570 -15.32 -10.77 -9.21
N VAL A 571 -15.65 -11.80 -9.97
CA VAL A 571 -15.53 -13.22 -9.62
C VAL A 571 -16.13 -13.62 -8.26
N TRP A 572 -17.29 -13.07 -7.89
CA TRP A 572 -17.90 -13.29 -6.56
C TRP A 572 -18.20 -14.75 -6.27
N PHE A 573 -18.05 -15.13 -5.02
CA PHE A 573 -18.44 -16.44 -4.51
C PHE A 573 -19.95 -16.61 -4.50
N ALA A 574 -20.40 -17.86 -4.66
CA ALA A 574 -21.80 -18.23 -4.39
C ALA A 574 -22.09 -17.97 -2.90
N ASN A 575 -23.26 -17.42 -2.60
CA ASN A 575 -23.68 -17.09 -1.24
C ASN A 575 -22.69 -16.17 -0.50
N SER A 576 -22.12 -15.20 -1.22
CA SER A 576 -21.17 -14.24 -0.64
C SER A 576 -21.75 -13.39 0.49
N GLY A 577 -23.07 -13.23 0.55
CA GLY A 577 -23.77 -12.40 1.54
C GLY A 577 -23.52 -10.90 1.33
N ASP A 578 -23.04 -10.49 0.15
CA ASP A 578 -22.76 -9.11 -0.18
C ASP A 578 -24.04 -8.30 -0.39
N VAL A 579 -24.02 -7.07 0.11
CA VAL A 579 -25.12 -6.11 -0.02
C VAL A 579 -24.59 -4.83 -0.66
N PHE A 580 -25.29 -4.33 -1.69
CA PHE A 580 -24.98 -3.06 -2.36
C PHE A 580 -26.26 -2.28 -2.55
N GLU A 581 -26.55 -1.34 -1.64
CA GLU A 581 -27.84 -0.64 -1.55
C GLU A 581 -27.66 0.86 -1.30
N HIS A 582 -28.64 1.64 -1.75
CA HIS A 582 -28.74 3.08 -1.48
C HIS A 582 -27.53 3.89 -1.96
N ASN A 583 -26.79 3.40 -2.97
CA ASN A 583 -25.63 4.12 -3.51
C ASN A 583 -26.04 4.98 -4.71
N VAL A 584 -25.29 6.05 -4.94
CA VAL A 584 -25.33 6.83 -6.18
C VAL A 584 -24.16 6.38 -7.06
N VAL A 585 -24.46 5.70 -8.18
CA VAL A 585 -23.46 5.32 -9.19
C VAL A 585 -23.65 6.19 -10.43
N MET A 586 -22.55 6.65 -11.02
CA MET A 586 -22.63 7.57 -12.16
C MET A 586 -22.24 6.92 -13.49
N THR A 587 -21.97 5.61 -13.49
CA THR A 587 -21.90 4.74 -14.68
C THR A 587 -22.57 3.39 -14.38
N GLY A 588 -22.83 2.57 -15.40
CA GLY A 588 -23.33 1.21 -15.20
C GLY A 588 -22.28 0.30 -14.57
N TYR A 589 -22.70 -0.71 -13.79
CA TYR A 589 -21.79 -1.69 -13.18
C TYR A 589 -20.84 -2.34 -14.20
N GLN A 590 -19.64 -2.64 -13.76
CA GLN A 590 -18.57 -3.26 -14.55
C GLN A 590 -18.27 -4.71 -14.06
N PRO A 591 -19.20 -5.66 -14.25
CA PRO A 591 -19.04 -7.03 -13.77
C PRO A 591 -18.03 -7.81 -14.64
N ILE A 592 -17.14 -8.57 -13.97
CA ILE A 592 -16.17 -9.43 -14.64
C ILE A 592 -16.30 -10.85 -14.10
N LEU A 593 -16.56 -11.83 -14.99
CA LEU A 593 -16.70 -13.26 -14.67
C LEU A 593 -17.68 -13.50 -13.50
N MET A 594 -18.79 -12.79 -13.50
CA MET A 594 -19.83 -12.88 -12.48
C MET A 594 -20.82 -14.00 -12.80
N ASN A 595 -20.83 -15.05 -11.96
CA ASN A 595 -21.81 -16.13 -12.02
C ASN A 595 -22.88 -16.00 -10.93
N HIS A 596 -22.58 -15.27 -9.86
CA HIS A 596 -23.43 -15.09 -8.69
C HIS A 596 -23.44 -13.63 -8.28
N TRP A 597 -24.57 -13.15 -7.79
CA TRP A 597 -24.73 -11.85 -7.16
C TRP A 597 -24.93 -12.04 -5.65
N GLY A 598 -24.72 -10.99 -4.88
CA GLY A 598 -24.84 -11.01 -3.44
C GLY A 598 -26.28 -11.25 -2.93
N GLU A 599 -26.47 -11.04 -1.64
CA GLU A 599 -27.77 -11.19 -0.98
C GLU A 599 -28.76 -10.11 -1.44
N SER A 600 -28.27 -8.84 -1.58
CA SER A 600 -29.09 -7.73 -2.04
C SER A 600 -28.28 -6.71 -2.84
N ILE A 601 -28.61 -6.54 -4.10
CA ILE A 601 -28.05 -5.53 -4.99
C ILE A 601 -29.24 -4.76 -5.54
N ASP A 602 -29.67 -3.68 -4.83
CA ASP A 602 -30.91 -2.97 -5.10
C ASP A 602 -30.93 -1.56 -4.51
N PHE A 603 -31.98 -0.79 -4.77
CA PHE A 603 -32.17 0.57 -4.27
C PHE A 603 -31.00 1.53 -4.59
N ASN A 604 -30.38 1.42 -5.78
CA ASN A 604 -29.30 2.30 -6.20
C ASN A 604 -29.79 3.33 -7.23
N LEU A 605 -29.14 4.49 -7.31
CA LEU A 605 -29.40 5.48 -8.35
C LEU A 605 -28.41 5.32 -9.48
N PHE A 606 -28.91 5.04 -10.69
CA PHE A 606 -28.16 4.97 -11.93
C PHE A 606 -28.25 6.28 -12.73
N PRO A 607 -27.26 6.63 -13.58
CA PRO A 607 -27.30 7.85 -14.37
C PRO A 607 -28.37 7.81 -15.48
N THR A 608 -28.60 6.63 -16.06
CA THR A 608 -29.50 6.45 -17.22
C THR A 608 -30.40 5.22 -17.05
N ALA A 609 -31.53 5.24 -17.77
CA ALA A 609 -32.45 4.09 -17.83
C ALA A 609 -31.79 2.85 -18.46
N ASP A 610 -30.87 3.03 -19.42
CA ASP A 610 -30.17 1.94 -20.10
C ASP A 610 -29.20 1.22 -19.13
N ALA A 611 -28.43 1.99 -18.34
CA ALA A 611 -27.54 1.41 -17.32
C ALA A 611 -28.35 0.60 -16.29
N LEU A 612 -29.47 1.12 -15.81
CA LEU A 612 -30.41 0.39 -14.95
C LEU A 612 -31.00 -0.83 -15.63
N GLY A 613 -31.34 -0.70 -16.92
CA GLY A 613 -31.89 -1.81 -17.73
C GLY A 613 -30.90 -2.98 -17.82
N HIS A 614 -29.61 -2.69 -18.00
CA HIS A 614 -28.56 -3.70 -17.97
C HIS A 614 -28.42 -4.40 -16.61
N ALA A 615 -28.51 -3.67 -15.50
CA ALA A 615 -28.49 -4.25 -14.15
C ALA A 615 -29.71 -5.19 -13.93
N ARG A 616 -30.92 -4.72 -14.28
CA ARG A 616 -32.15 -5.52 -14.22
C ARG A 616 -32.09 -6.77 -15.09
N GLY A 617 -31.47 -6.67 -16.28
CA GLY A 617 -31.25 -7.82 -17.15
C GLY A 617 -30.37 -8.91 -16.53
N ARG A 618 -29.57 -8.55 -15.53
CA ARG A 618 -28.74 -9.49 -14.73
C ARG A 618 -29.44 -10.02 -13.47
N GLY A 619 -30.66 -9.56 -13.20
CA GLY A 619 -31.45 -9.98 -12.04
C GLY A 619 -31.22 -9.15 -10.77
N THR A 620 -30.58 -7.98 -10.86
CA THR A 620 -30.36 -7.02 -9.76
C THR A 620 -31.25 -5.77 -9.93
N ASP A 621 -31.26 -4.89 -8.94
CA ASP A 621 -31.75 -3.52 -9.04
C ASP A 621 -33.24 -3.38 -9.39
N ALA A 622 -34.07 -4.28 -8.89
CA ALA A 622 -35.50 -4.28 -9.17
C ALA A 622 -36.19 -2.97 -8.73
N HIS A 623 -35.78 -2.40 -7.59
CA HIS A 623 -36.35 -1.20 -6.99
C HIS A 623 -35.43 0.03 -7.14
N SER A 624 -34.33 -0.08 -7.86
CA SER A 624 -33.43 1.01 -8.14
C SER A 624 -34.03 2.04 -9.11
N ALA A 625 -33.54 3.26 -9.07
CA ALA A 625 -33.97 4.37 -9.89
C ALA A 625 -32.92 4.79 -10.91
N ALA A 626 -33.35 5.51 -11.97
CA ALA A 626 -32.46 6.14 -12.93
C ALA A 626 -32.74 7.63 -13.05
N GLY A 627 -31.71 8.45 -13.14
CA GLY A 627 -31.83 9.90 -13.33
C GLY A 627 -30.61 10.65 -12.81
N SER A 628 -30.62 11.97 -13.00
CA SER A 628 -29.58 12.86 -12.46
C SER A 628 -29.58 12.85 -10.94
N ALA A 629 -28.41 12.70 -10.32
CA ALA A 629 -28.23 12.79 -8.88
C ALA A 629 -28.55 14.21 -8.34
N ARG A 630 -28.46 15.25 -9.18
CA ARG A 630 -28.73 16.66 -8.83
C ARG A 630 -27.86 17.12 -7.66
N PHE A 631 -26.55 16.98 -7.80
CA PHE A 631 -25.61 17.51 -6.82
C PHE A 631 -25.74 19.03 -6.67
N ILE A 632 -25.57 19.54 -5.46
CA ILE A 632 -25.78 20.96 -5.15
C ILE A 632 -24.68 21.83 -5.76
N ASP A 633 -23.41 21.54 -5.52
CA ASP A 633 -22.27 22.31 -6.04
C ASP A 633 -21.00 21.43 -6.12
N PRO A 634 -20.89 20.55 -7.13
CA PRO A 634 -19.76 19.66 -7.27
C PRO A 634 -18.41 20.38 -7.47
N GLN A 635 -18.41 21.59 -8.05
CA GLN A 635 -17.18 22.34 -8.28
C GLN A 635 -16.56 22.83 -6.95
N GLU A 636 -17.41 23.16 -5.98
CA GLU A 636 -16.99 23.48 -4.61
C GLU A 636 -16.96 22.24 -3.69
N ALA A 637 -16.85 21.05 -4.28
CA ALA A 637 -16.81 19.74 -3.59
C ALA A 637 -18.07 19.39 -2.79
N ASN A 638 -19.20 20.05 -3.05
CA ASN A 638 -20.46 19.74 -2.42
C ASN A 638 -21.28 18.78 -3.30
N PHE A 639 -21.11 17.49 -3.09
CA PHE A 639 -21.84 16.42 -3.74
C PHE A 639 -23.10 15.99 -3.00
N ALA A 640 -23.58 16.75 -2.02
CA ALA A 640 -24.90 16.54 -1.45
C ALA A 640 -25.96 16.66 -2.56
N VAL A 641 -26.98 15.79 -2.51
CA VAL A 641 -28.05 15.82 -3.50
C VAL A 641 -29.16 16.82 -3.09
N ALA A 642 -29.74 17.50 -4.07
CA ALA A 642 -30.84 18.42 -3.87
C ALA A 642 -32.10 17.70 -3.38
N ALA A 643 -33.04 18.46 -2.75
CA ALA A 643 -34.26 17.90 -2.13
C ALA A 643 -35.21 17.18 -3.11
N ASP A 644 -35.09 17.44 -4.41
CA ASP A 644 -35.87 16.81 -5.49
C ASP A 644 -35.03 15.74 -6.25
N SER A 645 -33.90 15.31 -5.71
CA SER A 645 -33.11 14.24 -6.29
C SER A 645 -33.82 12.89 -6.18
N PRO A 646 -33.80 12.07 -7.27
CA PRO A 646 -34.32 10.71 -7.22
C PRO A 646 -33.55 9.80 -6.24
N ALA A 647 -32.32 10.14 -5.87
CA ALA A 647 -31.54 9.41 -4.87
C ALA A 647 -32.27 9.30 -3.52
N LEU A 648 -33.00 10.35 -3.11
CA LEU A 648 -33.74 10.36 -1.85
C LEU A 648 -34.91 9.37 -1.86
N SER A 649 -35.49 9.10 -3.04
CA SER A 649 -36.61 8.16 -3.17
C SER A 649 -36.21 6.69 -3.03
N ILE A 650 -34.94 6.38 -3.24
CA ILE A 650 -34.36 5.02 -3.09
C ILE A 650 -33.74 4.80 -1.71
N GLY A 651 -33.90 5.74 -0.78
CA GLY A 651 -33.38 5.64 0.58
C GLY A 651 -31.95 6.16 0.78
N PHE A 652 -31.33 6.74 -0.24
CA PHE A 652 -30.08 7.50 -0.05
C PHE A 652 -30.33 8.70 0.87
N HIS A 653 -29.38 9.04 1.71
CA HIS A 653 -29.42 10.24 2.56
C HIS A 653 -28.11 11.02 2.46
N ASN A 654 -28.20 12.35 2.47
CA ASN A 654 -27.01 13.19 2.47
C ASN A 654 -26.18 13.00 3.74
N PHE A 655 -24.89 13.02 3.59
CA PHE A 655 -23.92 13.06 4.67
C PHE A 655 -23.05 14.33 4.55
N SER A 656 -22.24 14.67 5.57
CA SER A 656 -21.40 15.86 5.53
C SER A 656 -20.38 15.75 4.38
N MET A 657 -20.17 16.86 3.66
CA MET A 657 -19.12 16.98 2.65
C MET A 657 -17.91 17.74 3.19
N ASP A 658 -17.90 18.03 4.48
CA ASP A 658 -16.84 18.73 5.18
C ASP A 658 -16.02 17.78 6.05
N ASP A 659 -14.91 18.27 6.57
CA ASP A 659 -14.06 17.60 7.56
C ASP A 659 -13.32 16.34 7.07
N PHE A 660 -13.19 16.14 5.76
CA PHE A 660 -12.26 15.17 5.21
C PHE A 660 -10.81 15.62 5.43
N GLY A 661 -9.96 14.67 5.85
CA GLY A 661 -8.53 14.91 6.04
C GLY A 661 -8.19 15.62 7.34
N VAL A 662 -7.01 16.23 7.37
CA VAL A 662 -6.43 16.82 8.58
C VAL A 662 -7.25 17.98 9.13
N LEU A 663 -7.33 18.02 10.47
CA LEU A 663 -8.08 19.02 11.22
C LEU A 663 -7.20 20.15 11.75
N SER A 664 -5.96 19.83 12.16
CA SER A 664 -4.98 20.80 12.66
C SER A 664 -4.82 21.97 11.70
N PRO A 665 -5.01 23.24 12.13
CA PRO A 665 -4.85 24.39 11.25
C PRO A 665 -3.49 24.47 10.55
N LEU A 666 -2.42 24.04 11.24
CA LEU A 666 -1.08 24.02 10.68
C LEU A 666 -0.95 23.02 9.54
N LEU A 667 -1.45 21.81 9.71
CA LEU A 667 -1.42 20.78 8.68
C LEU A 667 -2.41 21.11 7.55
N LYS A 668 -3.60 21.60 7.89
CA LYS A 668 -4.63 21.99 6.90
C LYS A 668 -4.13 23.11 5.96
N ALA A 669 -3.30 24.01 6.45
CA ALA A 669 -2.68 25.07 5.63
C ALA A 669 -1.60 24.54 4.67
N ARG A 670 -1.08 23.32 4.88
CA ARG A 670 -0.07 22.65 4.04
C ARG A 670 -0.64 21.56 3.16
N ALA A 671 -1.74 20.95 3.60
CA ALA A 671 -2.39 19.87 2.88
C ALA A 671 -2.90 20.35 1.51
N GLN A 672 -2.70 19.53 0.50
CA GLN A 672 -3.35 19.70 -0.80
C GLN A 672 -4.79 19.16 -0.72
N ARG A 673 -5.58 19.46 -1.74
CA ARG A 673 -6.92 18.92 -1.93
C ARG A 673 -7.00 18.23 -3.28
N PRO A 674 -7.79 17.16 -3.43
CA PRO A 674 -7.99 16.54 -4.72
C PRO A 674 -8.66 17.53 -5.68
N ILE A 675 -8.31 17.45 -6.96
CA ILE A 675 -9.02 18.16 -8.01
C ILE A 675 -10.42 17.53 -8.11
N MET A 676 -11.48 18.36 -8.05
CA MET A 676 -12.83 17.84 -8.21
C MET A 676 -13.05 17.41 -9.66
N PRO A 677 -13.56 16.20 -9.91
CA PRO A 677 -13.88 15.77 -11.26
C PRO A 677 -15.11 16.54 -11.79
N GLU A 678 -15.14 16.78 -13.09
CA GLU A 678 -16.39 17.21 -13.72
C GLU A 678 -17.38 16.03 -13.72
N PRO A 679 -18.58 16.18 -13.14
CA PRO A 679 -19.59 15.14 -13.21
C PRO A 679 -20.03 14.89 -14.66
N PHE A 680 -20.37 13.64 -15.00
CA PHE A 680 -20.93 13.21 -16.30
C PHE A 680 -19.92 13.11 -17.45
N VAL A 681 -18.67 12.79 -17.18
CA VAL A 681 -17.74 12.33 -18.23
C VAL A 681 -18.07 10.89 -18.58
N ASP A 682 -18.65 10.69 -19.77
CA ASP A 682 -18.89 9.35 -20.30
C ASP A 682 -17.56 8.73 -20.74
N LYS A 683 -17.13 7.67 -20.04
CA LYS A 683 -15.95 6.88 -20.39
C LYS A 683 -16.38 5.60 -21.13
N GLU A 684 -17.21 5.71 -22.16
CA GLU A 684 -17.46 4.55 -23.04
C GLU A 684 -16.14 4.09 -23.66
N SER A 685 -15.58 3.03 -23.10
CA SER A 685 -14.50 2.30 -23.75
C SER A 685 -15.10 1.44 -24.86
N GLY A 686 -14.69 1.66 -26.09
CA GLY A 686 -15.03 0.79 -27.22
C GLY A 686 -14.36 -0.58 -27.04
N GLN A 687 -14.98 -1.46 -26.26
CA GLN A 687 -14.49 -2.82 -26.06
C GLN A 687 -14.80 -3.70 -27.26
N GLU A 688 -13.87 -4.60 -27.62
CA GLU A 688 -14.08 -5.57 -28.70
C GLU A 688 -15.22 -6.53 -28.34
N ALA A 689 -16.12 -6.80 -29.27
CA ALA A 689 -17.19 -7.78 -29.06
C ALA A 689 -16.60 -9.20 -28.92
N PRO A 690 -17.16 -10.04 -28.01
CA PRO A 690 -16.74 -11.42 -27.86
C PRO A 690 -16.85 -12.22 -29.18
N ARG A 691 -15.98 -13.23 -29.35
CA ARG A 691 -15.90 -14.11 -30.52
C ARG A 691 -16.06 -15.56 -30.09
N GLU A 692 -16.57 -16.36 -31.03
CA GLU A 692 -16.68 -17.82 -30.86
C GLU A 692 -15.47 -18.52 -31.50
N LEU A 693 -14.83 -19.44 -30.75
CA LEU A 693 -13.70 -20.24 -31.23
C LEU A 693 -13.63 -21.58 -30.52
N LEU A 694 -13.63 -22.69 -31.22
CA LEU A 694 -13.48 -24.08 -30.70
C LEU A 694 -14.48 -24.43 -29.59
N GLY A 695 -15.64 -23.80 -29.56
CA GLY A 695 -16.65 -23.93 -28.52
C GLY A 695 -16.42 -23.01 -27.31
N MET A 696 -15.47 -22.08 -27.38
CA MET A 696 -15.27 -21.02 -26.40
C MET A 696 -15.88 -19.69 -26.89
N THR A 697 -16.46 -18.95 -25.98
CA THR A 697 -16.68 -17.51 -26.14
C THR A 697 -15.46 -16.79 -25.60
N ILE A 698 -14.73 -16.06 -26.42
CA ILE A 698 -13.44 -15.45 -26.08
C ILE A 698 -13.46 -13.92 -26.31
N LYS A 699 -12.62 -13.22 -25.58
CA LYS A 699 -12.43 -11.78 -25.66
C LYS A 699 -10.97 -11.42 -25.40
N SER A 700 -10.46 -10.35 -26.01
CA SER A 700 -9.15 -9.78 -25.61
C SER A 700 -9.21 -9.21 -24.18
N ILE A 701 -8.08 -9.26 -23.44
CA ILE A 701 -7.92 -8.50 -22.19
C ILE A 701 -7.67 -7.04 -22.55
N GLU A 702 -8.61 -6.16 -22.20
CA GLU A 702 -8.59 -4.74 -22.61
C GLU A 702 -8.68 -3.77 -21.44
N THR A 703 -9.06 -4.23 -20.26
CA THR A 703 -9.30 -3.38 -19.10
C THR A 703 -8.49 -3.82 -17.90
N LEU A 704 -8.16 -2.86 -17.02
CA LEU A 704 -7.51 -3.13 -15.73
C LEU A 704 -8.35 -4.13 -14.90
N GLY A 705 -9.68 -4.02 -14.96
CA GLY A 705 -10.56 -4.95 -14.26
C GLY A 705 -10.42 -6.39 -14.74
N GLU A 706 -10.31 -6.63 -16.04
CA GLU A 706 -10.10 -7.98 -16.60
C GLU A 706 -8.71 -8.52 -16.25
N GLN A 707 -7.68 -7.68 -16.28
CA GLN A 707 -6.34 -8.02 -15.80
C GLN A 707 -6.40 -8.44 -14.33
N SER A 708 -6.99 -7.61 -13.48
CA SER A 708 -7.13 -7.86 -12.04
C SER A 708 -7.92 -9.13 -11.75
N ALA A 709 -9.09 -9.32 -12.37
CA ALA A 709 -9.95 -10.47 -12.14
C ALA A 709 -9.27 -11.81 -12.49
N THR A 710 -8.35 -11.79 -13.44
CA THR A 710 -7.57 -12.97 -13.87
C THR A 710 -6.22 -13.09 -13.17
N GLY A 711 -5.78 -12.02 -12.48
CA GLY A 711 -4.45 -11.94 -11.84
C GLY A 711 -3.30 -11.98 -12.85
N LEU A 712 -3.52 -11.46 -14.07
CA LEU A 712 -2.50 -11.39 -15.11
C LEU A 712 -1.43 -10.35 -14.79
N PRO A 713 -0.17 -10.62 -15.15
CA PRO A 713 0.91 -9.64 -14.97
C PRO A 713 0.85 -8.46 -15.96
N SER A 714 0.03 -8.55 -16.99
CA SER A 714 -0.10 -7.48 -18.01
C SER A 714 -1.43 -7.57 -18.72
N MET A 715 -1.88 -6.48 -19.35
CA MET A 715 -3.11 -6.45 -20.18
C MET A 715 -2.87 -7.10 -21.54
N GLN A 716 -2.58 -8.39 -21.54
CA GLN A 716 -2.33 -9.19 -22.77
C GLN A 716 -2.95 -10.58 -22.62
N GLY A 717 -3.40 -11.14 -23.75
CA GLY A 717 -3.98 -12.47 -23.80
C GLY A 717 -5.47 -12.48 -24.13
N VAL A 718 -6.02 -13.68 -24.23
CA VAL A 718 -7.41 -13.91 -24.66
C VAL A 718 -8.17 -14.59 -23.54
N LEU A 719 -9.08 -13.86 -22.92
CA LEU A 719 -9.95 -14.32 -21.85
C LEU A 719 -11.02 -15.26 -22.38
N VAL A 720 -11.16 -16.43 -21.80
CA VAL A 720 -12.27 -17.36 -22.02
C VAL A 720 -13.44 -16.94 -21.11
N LEU A 721 -14.52 -16.48 -21.71
CA LEU A 721 -15.74 -16.04 -21.00
C LEU A 721 -16.67 -17.23 -20.71
N ALA A 722 -16.77 -18.18 -21.63
CA ALA A 722 -17.60 -19.36 -21.52
C ALA A 722 -17.04 -20.50 -22.38
N VAL A 723 -17.37 -21.73 -22.01
CA VAL A 723 -17.04 -22.94 -22.77
C VAL A 723 -18.33 -23.73 -22.96
N ALA A 724 -18.65 -24.07 -24.23
CA ALA A 724 -19.82 -24.86 -24.56
C ALA A 724 -19.60 -26.33 -24.17
N GLN A 725 -20.59 -26.95 -23.56
CA GLN A 725 -20.56 -28.35 -23.18
C GLN A 725 -20.31 -29.26 -24.39
N ASP A 726 -19.55 -30.33 -24.20
CA ASP A 726 -19.16 -31.31 -25.22
C ASP A 726 -18.37 -30.73 -26.41
N SER A 727 -17.83 -29.51 -26.27
CA SER A 727 -16.98 -28.88 -27.28
C SER A 727 -15.54 -29.38 -27.22
N PRO A 728 -14.71 -29.12 -28.28
CA PRO A 728 -13.29 -29.44 -28.25
C PRO A 728 -12.56 -28.73 -27.08
N ALA A 729 -12.96 -27.51 -26.72
CA ALA A 729 -12.42 -26.79 -25.58
C ALA A 729 -12.82 -27.42 -24.24
N ASP A 730 -14.06 -27.87 -24.11
CA ASP A 730 -14.54 -28.58 -22.90
C ASP A 730 -13.78 -29.90 -22.68
N HIS A 731 -13.61 -30.69 -23.74
CA HIS A 731 -12.81 -31.93 -23.68
C HIS A 731 -11.33 -31.68 -23.35
N ALA A 732 -10.81 -30.48 -23.59
CA ALA A 732 -9.46 -30.04 -23.21
C ALA A 732 -9.39 -29.44 -21.80
N ASP A 733 -10.47 -29.50 -21.01
CA ASP A 733 -10.58 -28.91 -19.67
C ASP A 733 -10.35 -27.39 -19.67
N LEU A 734 -10.63 -26.69 -20.78
CA LEU A 734 -10.65 -25.22 -20.77
C LEU A 734 -11.92 -24.73 -20.05
N ARG A 735 -11.78 -23.61 -19.33
CA ARG A 735 -12.83 -23.10 -18.43
C ARG A 735 -12.99 -21.60 -18.55
N ALA A 736 -14.15 -21.10 -18.21
CA ALA A 736 -14.34 -19.66 -18.01
C ALA A 736 -13.34 -19.13 -16.98
N GLY A 737 -12.69 -18.00 -17.31
CA GLY A 737 -11.63 -17.41 -16.50
C GLY A 737 -10.20 -17.84 -16.87
N ASP A 738 -10.01 -18.80 -17.75
CA ASP A 738 -8.70 -19.07 -18.36
C ASP A 738 -8.31 -17.92 -19.28
N VAL A 739 -7.02 -17.62 -19.38
CA VAL A 739 -6.52 -16.69 -20.39
C VAL A 739 -5.51 -17.40 -21.28
N ILE A 740 -5.76 -17.43 -22.57
CA ILE A 740 -4.85 -18.00 -23.56
C ILE A 740 -3.75 -16.95 -23.81
N LEU A 741 -2.49 -17.34 -23.51
CA LEU A 741 -1.32 -16.46 -23.65
C LEU A 741 -0.62 -16.64 -24.99
N ARG A 742 -0.59 -17.88 -25.50
CA ARG A 742 0.06 -18.20 -26.77
C ARG A 742 -0.35 -19.55 -27.29
N ILE A 743 -0.19 -19.74 -28.58
CA ILE A 743 -0.13 -21.04 -29.22
C ILE A 743 1.30 -21.59 -28.98
N VAL A 744 1.40 -22.72 -28.30
CA VAL A 744 2.70 -23.37 -28.02
C VAL A 744 3.14 -24.21 -29.22
N ASP A 745 2.17 -24.97 -29.76
CA ASP A 745 2.36 -25.82 -30.92
C ASP A 745 1.00 -26.01 -31.61
N ASP A 746 1.03 -26.17 -32.92
CA ASP A 746 -0.09 -26.63 -33.73
C ASP A 746 0.36 -27.74 -34.68
N GLU A 747 -0.56 -28.36 -35.39
CA GLU A 747 -0.27 -29.43 -36.34
C GLU A 747 0.74 -29.06 -37.43
N PHE A 748 1.07 -27.76 -37.53
CA PHE A 748 2.03 -27.21 -38.48
C PHE A 748 3.36 -26.82 -37.85
N GLY A 749 3.55 -27.07 -36.54
CA GLY A 749 4.74 -26.72 -35.78
C GLY A 749 4.90 -25.22 -35.51
N ASN A 750 3.80 -24.46 -35.46
CA ASN A 750 3.85 -23.02 -35.21
C ASN A 750 3.72 -22.71 -33.71
N SER A 751 4.48 -21.72 -33.25
CA SER A 751 4.43 -21.21 -31.89
C SER A 751 4.34 -19.67 -31.96
N ASP A 752 3.18 -19.12 -31.66
CA ASP A 752 2.90 -17.69 -31.78
C ASP A 752 2.36 -17.11 -30.46
N PRO A 753 2.82 -15.92 -30.03
CA PRO A 753 2.14 -15.19 -28.98
C PRO A 753 0.74 -14.81 -29.44
N THR A 754 -0.21 -14.80 -28.51
CA THR A 754 -1.60 -14.47 -28.80
C THR A 754 -2.04 -13.37 -27.85
N ASN A 755 -2.00 -12.14 -28.32
CA ASN A 755 -2.30 -10.96 -27.50
C ASN A 755 -3.79 -10.58 -27.58
N THR A 756 -4.46 -10.91 -28.67
CA THR A 756 -5.86 -10.55 -28.90
C THR A 756 -6.72 -11.70 -29.41
N ALA A 757 -8.02 -11.64 -29.14
CA ALA A 757 -8.99 -12.61 -29.65
C ALA A 757 -9.05 -12.59 -31.20
N ALA A 758 -8.82 -11.45 -31.83
CA ALA A 758 -8.76 -11.31 -33.28
C ALA A 758 -7.54 -12.08 -33.86
N GLU A 759 -6.36 -11.97 -33.23
CA GLU A 759 -5.16 -12.72 -33.62
C GLU A 759 -5.37 -14.23 -33.51
N LEU A 760 -5.95 -14.70 -32.41
CA LEU A 760 -6.24 -16.11 -32.19
C LEU A 760 -7.25 -16.65 -33.23
N ALA A 761 -8.32 -15.89 -33.49
CA ALA A 761 -9.30 -16.26 -34.49
C ALA A 761 -8.70 -16.26 -35.91
N ALA A 762 -7.84 -15.29 -36.23
CA ALA A 762 -7.15 -15.22 -37.52
C ALA A 762 -6.16 -16.39 -37.70
N ALA A 763 -5.46 -16.78 -36.65
CA ALA A 763 -4.57 -17.95 -36.70
C ALA A 763 -5.33 -19.22 -37.01
N ASN A 764 -6.49 -19.45 -36.37
CA ASN A 764 -7.36 -20.58 -36.70
C ASN A 764 -7.91 -20.51 -38.15
N ALA A 765 -8.40 -19.35 -38.58
CA ALA A 765 -8.95 -19.17 -39.91
C ALA A 765 -7.89 -19.36 -41.01
N GLY A 766 -6.68 -18.84 -40.82
CA GLY A 766 -5.56 -18.97 -41.74
C GLY A 766 -4.99 -20.38 -41.81
N ARG A 767 -4.92 -21.09 -40.72
CA ARG A 767 -4.31 -22.41 -40.62
C ARG A 767 -5.32 -23.56 -40.75
N ARG A 768 -6.57 -23.30 -40.44
CA ARG A 768 -7.67 -24.31 -40.45
C ARG A 768 -7.29 -25.53 -39.64
N TRP A 769 -6.99 -25.31 -38.34
CA TRP A 769 -6.54 -26.39 -37.45
C TRP A 769 -7.40 -27.64 -37.55
N ARG A 770 -6.70 -28.77 -37.68
CA ARG A 770 -7.25 -30.13 -37.65
C ARG A 770 -6.29 -30.98 -36.83
N GLY A 771 -6.75 -31.90 -36.05
CA GLY A 771 -5.87 -32.69 -35.18
C GLY A 771 -5.62 -32.06 -33.79
N GLU A 772 -4.43 -31.59 -33.43
CA GLU A 772 -4.12 -31.10 -32.10
C GLU A 772 -3.62 -29.64 -32.17
N VAL A 773 -4.11 -28.76 -31.28
CA VAL A 773 -3.51 -27.46 -30.98
C VAL A 773 -3.26 -27.34 -29.50
N VAL A 774 -2.06 -26.85 -29.12
CA VAL A 774 -1.63 -26.71 -27.72
C VAL A 774 -1.54 -25.25 -27.36
N PHE A 775 -2.31 -24.83 -26.36
CA PHE A 775 -2.27 -23.49 -25.81
C PHE A 775 -1.49 -23.44 -24.50
N GLU A 776 -0.67 -22.43 -24.31
CA GLU A 776 -0.25 -21.98 -22.99
C GLU A 776 -1.37 -21.11 -22.41
N ILE A 777 -1.87 -21.48 -21.26
CA ILE A 777 -2.95 -20.76 -20.58
C ILE A 777 -2.50 -20.25 -19.21
N TRP A 778 -3.14 -19.18 -18.77
CA TRP A 778 -3.06 -18.65 -17.43
C TRP A 778 -4.32 -19.04 -16.66
N ARG A 779 -4.17 -19.74 -15.54
CA ARG A 779 -5.24 -20.21 -14.67
C ARG A 779 -4.79 -20.12 -13.22
N GLN A 780 -5.59 -19.50 -12.34
CA GLN A 780 -5.26 -19.35 -10.92
C GLN A 780 -3.85 -18.79 -10.69
N GLN A 781 -3.50 -17.74 -11.42
CA GLN A 781 -2.20 -17.08 -11.40
C GLN A 781 -0.99 -18.01 -11.71
N ARG A 782 -1.19 -19.03 -12.51
CA ARG A 782 -0.14 -19.95 -12.98
C ARG A 782 -0.27 -20.23 -14.46
N LYS A 783 0.87 -20.46 -15.08
CA LYS A 783 0.92 -21.00 -16.45
C LYS A 783 0.69 -22.50 -16.44
N SER A 784 -0.11 -22.94 -17.37
CA SER A 784 -0.33 -24.35 -17.68
C SER A 784 -0.56 -24.52 -19.17
N THR A 785 -0.76 -25.76 -19.63
CA THR A 785 -1.03 -26.04 -21.05
C THR A 785 -2.36 -26.77 -21.18
N ALA A 786 -3.12 -26.41 -22.23
CA ALA A 786 -4.33 -27.10 -22.66
C ALA A 786 -4.14 -27.67 -24.06
N LYS A 787 -4.45 -28.94 -24.25
CA LYS A 787 -4.38 -29.66 -25.54
C LYS A 787 -5.77 -29.87 -26.10
N VAL A 788 -6.07 -29.14 -27.15
CA VAL A 788 -7.37 -29.21 -27.82
C VAL A 788 -7.28 -30.15 -29.03
N HIS A 789 -8.01 -31.24 -29.01
CA HIS A 789 -8.12 -32.16 -30.14
C HIS A 789 -9.30 -31.75 -31.00
N LEU A 790 -9.06 -31.65 -32.31
CA LEU A 790 -10.05 -31.25 -33.31
C LEU A 790 -10.45 -32.47 -34.15
N PRO A 791 -11.72 -32.60 -34.52
CA PRO A 791 -12.21 -33.71 -35.32
C PRO A 791 -11.65 -33.74 -36.77
#